data_700f5b7cb1e585af14aa75a710809d73
#
_entry.id   700f5b7cb1e585af14aa75a710809d73
#
_cell.length_a   1.000
_cell.length_b   1.000
_cell.length_c   1.000
_cell.angle_alpha   90.00
_cell.angle_beta   90.00
_cell.angle_gamma   90.00
#
_symmetry.space_group_name_H-M   'P 1'
#
loop_
_entity.id
_entity.type
_entity.pdbx_description
1 polymer ?
#
loop_
_entity_poly.entity_id
_entity_poly.type
_entity_poly.pdbx_seq_one_letter_code
_entity_poly.pdbx_strand_id
1 'polypeptide(L)'
;MHKALGYESLGDIVHDQTFLKVTSVGPDFFLKMESLNPAGSIKLKTAVGLVNDVQARGLLGPQTTLIESSSGNLGVALAMICAERGIPFTCVVDPNSSSHNIRMMRSYGAQVIQVEIPDANGGFLGTRIALIREKVASDPRYVWLNQYENAANPRAHARTTAHSISRHFGHVDYLFVGAGTTGTLMGCLQHFQQHHPTTKIIAVDSVGSVTFGTPASRRFIPGLGTSQRPPIFNADGIHTLEMVPEAHAVAMCRILARSKGMLVGGSTATVIAAVHAWRDRIEPGAVVVALSPDWGERYLDTLYDDQWVEQRFGREVLSMTLADLSNSKNTPLCGSELARESGGSVVMPSRASSLPQGVGVSVRCVCADGDGDVASSRAESSPAIPCESELARESGRSVMASSRASSFPQGGRSSDETEAERLTQAAFHVVDGEVTARLLAADPLACIDDVQAAYLAHEAGRTVNPDSYFLRFPEAPANRIIALPASLSGDQPVSGIKWISSFPGNVDTGLQRASAVLILNDPVTGYAFACLEASRISAMRTAASAVLGARWMNRQQRHVRRMAFIGAGFIARTILDMFVSDGWAMDSVSVFDQHEDSALALISHAARRHRLNGEQTDLHDCLQADVVVFATTAPSPYVLEPVFRPGQVVLNISLRDLSPEVIARANNILDDVEHCLKAQTSPDLAVRHYQHRSFITGTLAQLMTGQVELSPNRASIFSPFGLGVLDLAVGQRVYRQALAEGSALPVPRFFFESNRW
;
A
#
# COMPACT_ATOMS: atom_id res chain seq x y z
N MET A 1 -32.21 31.09 14.48
CA MET A 1 -31.36 30.95 13.26
C MET A 1 -30.83 29.53 13.25
N HIS A 2 -31.45 28.63 12.52
CA HIS A 2 -30.92 27.31 12.27
C HIS A 2 -29.64 27.45 11.44
N LYS A 3 -28.48 27.13 12.01
CA LYS A 3 -27.26 26.98 11.24
C LYS A 3 -27.48 25.84 10.23
N ALA A 4 -27.18 26.08 8.95
CA ALA A 4 -27.18 25.07 7.93
C ALA A 4 -26.35 23.84 8.41
N LEU A 5 -26.96 22.67 8.37
CA LEU A 5 -26.40 21.41 8.84
C LEU A 5 -25.50 20.75 7.78
N GLY A 6 -24.52 21.51 7.22
CA GLY A 6 -23.60 20.94 6.23
C GLY A 6 -22.49 21.90 5.82
N TYR A 7 -21.39 21.35 5.35
CA TYR A 7 -20.31 22.07 4.69
C TYR A 7 -20.54 22.01 3.18
N GLU A 8 -20.29 23.09 2.46
CA GLU A 8 -20.43 23.18 1.01
C GLU A 8 -19.19 22.67 0.27
N SER A 9 -18.01 22.70 0.95
CA SER A 9 -16.74 22.27 0.39
C SER A 9 -15.97 21.39 1.38
N LEU A 10 -15.23 20.40 0.85
CA LEU A 10 -14.27 19.60 1.63
C LEU A 10 -13.20 20.48 2.29
N GLY A 11 -12.85 21.60 1.65
CA GLY A 11 -11.92 22.59 2.18
C GLY A 11 -12.40 23.30 3.46
N ASP A 12 -13.70 23.30 3.73
CA ASP A 12 -14.32 23.93 4.90
C ASP A 12 -14.42 22.98 6.11
N ILE A 13 -14.22 21.67 5.89
CA ILE A 13 -14.26 20.66 6.94
C ILE A 13 -12.90 20.68 7.68
N VAL A 14 -12.71 21.65 8.54
CA VAL A 14 -11.49 21.80 9.35
C VAL A 14 -11.85 21.98 10.82
N HIS A 15 -11.44 21.01 11.65
CA HIS A 15 -11.60 21.08 13.10
C HIS A 15 -10.48 21.92 13.74
N ASP A 16 -10.50 23.22 13.50
CA ASP A 16 -9.39 24.12 13.79
C ASP A 16 -9.21 24.48 15.30
N GLN A 17 -10.19 24.15 16.13
CA GLN A 17 -10.18 24.42 17.58
C GLN A 17 -9.82 23.17 18.41
N THR A 18 -9.11 22.20 17.82
CA THR A 18 -8.74 20.97 18.54
C THR A 18 -7.31 21.05 19.05
N PHE A 19 -7.18 21.03 20.37
CA PHE A 19 -5.91 21.04 21.09
C PHE A 19 -5.88 19.88 22.09
N LEU A 20 -4.80 19.10 22.07
CA LEU A 20 -4.58 18.01 23.02
C LEU A 20 -3.55 18.43 24.05
N LYS A 21 -3.91 18.40 25.35
CA LYS A 21 -2.93 18.59 26.42
C LYS A 21 -2.04 17.36 26.53
N VAL A 22 -0.74 17.55 26.36
CA VAL A 22 0.27 16.50 26.46
C VAL A 22 1.08 16.73 27.74
N THR A 23 1.15 15.69 28.57
CA THR A 23 1.90 15.66 29.84
C THR A 23 2.90 14.53 29.83
N SER A 24 3.90 14.57 30.71
CA SER A 24 4.90 13.47 30.92
C SER A 24 5.81 13.15 29.72
N VAL A 25 5.93 14.07 28.75
CA VAL A 25 6.92 13.97 27.65
C VAL A 25 7.93 15.13 27.74
N GLY A 26 7.69 16.09 28.63
CA GLY A 26 8.46 17.30 28.86
C GLY A 26 7.67 18.22 29.80
N PRO A 27 7.71 19.53 29.63
CA PRO A 27 6.76 20.45 30.27
C PRO A 27 5.36 20.11 29.74
N ASP A 28 4.33 20.47 30.49
CA ASP A 28 2.96 20.44 30.00
C ASP A 28 2.82 21.36 28.78
N PHE A 29 2.28 20.89 27.69
CA PHE A 29 2.04 21.69 26.49
C PHE A 29 0.74 21.28 25.78
N PHE A 30 0.26 22.14 24.91
CA PHE A 30 -0.90 21.90 24.07
C PHE A 30 -0.45 21.60 22.65
N LEU A 31 -0.85 20.43 22.13
CA LEU A 31 -0.60 20.01 20.77
C LEU A 31 -1.80 20.39 19.90
N LYS A 32 -1.61 21.34 18.98
CA LYS A 32 -2.64 21.70 18.00
C LYS A 32 -2.76 20.64 16.92
N MET A 33 -3.91 19.99 16.85
CA MET A 33 -4.18 18.88 15.94
C MET A 33 -4.62 19.39 14.56
N GLU A 34 -3.68 19.51 13.63
CA GLU A 34 -3.93 20.00 12.27
C GLU A 34 -4.32 18.93 11.26
N SER A 35 -4.33 17.68 11.68
CA SER A 35 -4.69 16.51 10.86
C SER A 35 -6.19 16.22 10.81
N LEU A 36 -7.01 16.87 11.63
CA LEU A 36 -8.46 16.62 11.72
C LEU A 36 -9.21 17.34 10.59
N ASN A 37 -8.99 16.90 9.38
CA ASN A 37 -9.62 17.37 8.16
C ASN A 37 -9.57 16.27 7.07
N PRO A 38 -10.34 16.38 5.96
CA PRO A 38 -10.41 15.34 4.93
C PRO A 38 -9.09 14.98 4.26
N ALA A 39 -8.11 15.90 4.20
CA ALA A 39 -6.78 15.61 3.67
C ALA A 39 -5.84 14.98 4.71
N GLY A 40 -6.25 14.86 5.98
CA GLY A 40 -5.48 14.27 7.08
C GLY A 40 -4.20 15.01 7.42
N SER A 41 -4.07 16.30 7.07
CA SER A 41 -2.87 17.09 7.38
C SER A 41 -3.09 18.58 7.28
N ILE A 42 -2.17 19.35 7.89
CA ILE A 42 -2.12 20.83 7.82
C ILE A 42 -2.08 21.37 6.38
N LYS A 43 -1.69 20.53 5.40
CA LYS A 43 -1.53 20.94 3.99
C LYS A 43 -2.84 21.22 3.28
N LEU A 44 -4.00 20.82 3.85
CA LEU A 44 -5.29 21.25 3.33
C LEU A 44 -5.41 22.76 3.29
N LYS A 45 -5.01 23.44 4.37
CA LYS A 45 -5.03 24.91 4.45
C LYS A 45 -4.13 25.58 3.40
N THR A 46 -2.94 25.02 3.20
CA THR A 46 -2.03 25.45 2.14
C THR A 46 -2.65 25.26 0.76
N ALA A 47 -3.23 24.08 0.48
CA ALA A 47 -3.84 23.75 -0.81
C ALA A 47 -5.00 24.69 -1.14
N VAL A 48 -5.93 24.87 -0.21
CA VAL A 48 -7.06 25.80 -0.36
C VAL A 48 -6.55 27.24 -0.61
N GLY A 49 -5.55 27.69 0.16
CA GLY A 49 -4.97 29.02 0.02
C GLY A 49 -4.35 29.25 -1.36
N LEU A 50 -3.58 28.28 -1.86
CA LEU A 50 -2.92 28.38 -3.16
C LEU A 50 -3.92 28.32 -4.33
N VAL A 51 -4.89 27.43 -4.28
CA VAL A 51 -5.92 27.33 -5.36
C VAL A 51 -6.80 28.58 -5.37
N ASN A 52 -7.19 29.09 -4.21
CA ASN A 52 -7.97 30.34 -4.12
C ASN A 52 -7.17 31.56 -4.62
N ASP A 53 -5.85 31.60 -4.42
CA ASP A 53 -5.00 32.68 -4.96
C ASP A 53 -4.97 32.67 -6.49
N VAL A 54 -4.79 31.50 -7.11
CA VAL A 54 -4.83 31.34 -8.57
C VAL A 54 -6.19 31.74 -9.13
N GLN A 55 -7.27 31.34 -8.45
CA GLN A 55 -8.63 31.73 -8.83
C GLN A 55 -8.86 33.25 -8.72
N ALA A 56 -8.42 33.86 -7.61
CA ALA A 56 -8.55 35.30 -7.39
C ALA A 56 -7.73 36.13 -8.39
N ARG A 57 -6.64 35.58 -8.89
CA ARG A 57 -5.82 36.19 -9.96
C ARG A 57 -6.37 35.99 -11.36
N GLY A 58 -7.49 35.31 -11.51
CA GLY A 58 -8.13 35.05 -12.82
C GLY A 58 -7.35 34.07 -13.70
N LEU A 59 -6.49 33.23 -13.15
CA LEU A 59 -5.63 32.29 -13.88
C LEU A 59 -6.29 30.92 -14.13
N LEU A 60 -7.50 30.69 -13.64
CA LEU A 60 -8.28 29.47 -13.91
C LEU A 60 -9.17 29.67 -15.12
N GLY A 61 -8.83 29.02 -16.22
CA GLY A 61 -9.64 28.92 -17.43
C GLY A 61 -10.08 27.47 -17.70
N PRO A 62 -10.92 27.22 -18.71
CA PRO A 62 -11.46 25.90 -19.02
C PRO A 62 -10.41 24.84 -19.34
N GLN A 63 -9.22 25.25 -19.77
CA GLN A 63 -8.12 24.36 -20.13
C GLN A 63 -6.94 24.40 -19.12
N THR A 64 -7.08 25.11 -18.02
CA THR A 64 -6.01 25.25 -17.05
C THR A 64 -5.76 23.93 -16.33
N THR A 65 -4.48 23.53 -16.26
CA THR A 65 -3.98 22.44 -15.44
C THR A 65 -3.09 23.02 -14.36
N LEU A 66 -3.42 22.80 -13.10
CA LEU A 66 -2.55 23.18 -11.99
C LEU A 66 -1.39 22.20 -11.87
N ILE A 67 -0.19 22.71 -11.56
CA ILE A 67 0.98 21.86 -11.38
C ILE A 67 1.73 22.23 -10.11
N GLU A 68 2.24 21.23 -9.38
CA GLU A 68 3.02 21.45 -8.16
C GLU A 68 4.06 20.35 -7.93
N SER A 69 5.16 20.72 -7.24
CA SER A 69 6.19 19.82 -6.75
C SER A 69 5.86 19.36 -5.34
N SER A 70 5.44 18.11 -5.15
CA SER A 70 5.20 17.59 -3.81
C SER A 70 5.30 16.07 -3.73
N SER A 71 6.21 15.57 -2.91
CA SER A 71 6.35 14.14 -2.59
C SER A 71 5.44 13.67 -1.44
N GLY A 72 4.64 14.58 -0.83
CA GLY A 72 3.92 14.29 0.41
C GLY A 72 2.51 14.88 0.48
N ASN A 73 2.15 15.28 1.68
CA ASN A 73 0.79 15.70 2.06
C ASN A 73 0.19 16.84 1.22
N LEU A 74 1.00 17.76 0.67
CA LEU A 74 0.46 18.83 -0.16
C LEU A 74 -0.04 18.30 -1.51
N GLY A 75 0.67 17.37 -2.13
CA GLY A 75 0.22 16.75 -3.38
C GLY A 75 -1.15 16.07 -3.21
N VAL A 76 -1.34 15.36 -2.11
CA VAL A 76 -2.63 14.73 -1.75
C VAL A 76 -3.72 15.78 -1.53
N ALA A 77 -3.44 16.84 -0.77
CA ALA A 77 -4.41 17.89 -0.49
C ALA A 77 -4.81 18.67 -1.76
N LEU A 78 -3.84 18.97 -2.63
CA LEU A 78 -4.10 19.62 -3.92
C LEU A 78 -4.90 18.72 -4.84
N ALA A 79 -4.55 17.45 -4.95
CA ALA A 79 -5.29 16.49 -5.76
C ALA A 79 -6.76 16.42 -5.33
N MET A 80 -7.03 16.37 -4.02
CA MET A 80 -8.38 16.36 -3.46
C MET A 80 -9.16 17.64 -3.79
N ILE A 81 -8.60 18.83 -3.53
CA ILE A 81 -9.27 20.11 -3.80
C ILE A 81 -9.47 20.34 -5.31
N CYS A 82 -8.52 19.94 -6.13
CA CYS A 82 -8.65 20.04 -7.58
C CYS A 82 -9.74 19.10 -8.13
N ALA A 83 -9.82 17.87 -7.60
CA ALA A 83 -10.89 16.94 -7.95
C ALA A 83 -12.27 17.48 -7.57
N GLU A 84 -12.44 18.02 -6.36
CA GLU A 84 -13.68 18.65 -5.91
C GLU A 84 -14.14 19.80 -6.82
N ARG A 85 -13.17 20.60 -7.29
CA ARG A 85 -13.44 21.79 -8.12
C ARG A 85 -13.42 21.54 -9.63
N GLY A 86 -13.22 20.28 -10.05
CA GLY A 86 -13.13 19.92 -11.47
C GLY A 86 -11.91 20.51 -12.19
N ILE A 87 -10.82 20.80 -11.47
CA ILE A 87 -9.59 21.40 -12.02
C ILE A 87 -8.58 20.29 -12.29
N PRO A 88 -8.06 20.12 -13.53
CA PRO A 88 -6.97 19.21 -13.82
C PRO A 88 -5.72 19.52 -12.97
N PHE A 89 -5.10 18.49 -12.37
CA PHE A 89 -3.93 18.66 -11.53
C PHE A 89 -2.81 17.69 -11.89
N THR A 90 -1.58 18.19 -11.96
CA THR A 90 -0.35 17.41 -12.17
C THR A 90 0.55 17.58 -10.96
N CYS A 91 0.98 16.47 -10.36
CA CYS A 91 1.93 16.46 -9.26
C CYS A 91 3.27 15.88 -9.71
N VAL A 92 4.36 16.62 -9.50
CA VAL A 92 5.72 16.14 -9.78
C VAL A 92 6.31 15.60 -8.47
N VAL A 93 6.64 14.31 -8.47
CA VAL A 93 7.14 13.54 -7.33
C VAL A 93 8.56 13.02 -7.59
N ASP A 94 9.15 12.34 -6.59
CA ASP A 94 10.48 11.72 -6.67
C ASP A 94 10.45 10.27 -6.16
N PRO A 95 11.54 9.49 -6.32
CA PRO A 95 11.60 8.08 -5.88
C PRO A 95 11.41 7.87 -4.37
N ASN A 96 11.62 8.90 -3.54
CA ASN A 96 11.42 8.82 -2.09
C ASN A 96 9.95 9.08 -1.69
N SER A 97 9.09 9.39 -2.66
CA SER A 97 7.67 9.65 -2.41
C SER A 97 6.96 8.38 -1.99
N SER A 98 6.17 8.47 -0.90
CA SER A 98 5.39 7.34 -0.41
C SER A 98 4.44 6.80 -1.49
N SER A 99 4.48 5.49 -1.73
CA SER A 99 3.55 4.81 -2.64
C SER A 99 2.08 5.04 -2.25
N HIS A 100 1.81 5.16 -0.95
CA HIS A 100 0.50 5.50 -0.42
C HIS A 100 0.02 6.87 -0.91
N ASN A 101 0.84 7.91 -0.80
CA ASN A 101 0.50 9.26 -1.26
C ASN A 101 0.32 9.30 -2.79
N ILE A 102 1.14 8.59 -3.56
CA ILE A 102 1.01 8.49 -5.01
C ILE A 102 -0.33 7.85 -5.40
N ARG A 103 -0.72 6.76 -4.73
CA ARG A 103 -2.02 6.12 -4.95
C ARG A 103 -3.17 7.06 -4.63
N MET A 104 -3.12 7.77 -3.48
CA MET A 104 -4.14 8.75 -3.13
C MET A 104 -4.29 9.85 -4.19
N MET A 105 -3.18 10.45 -4.65
CA MET A 105 -3.22 11.47 -5.70
C MET A 105 -3.85 10.97 -6.99
N ARG A 106 -3.48 9.75 -7.42
CA ARG A 106 -4.07 9.12 -8.62
C ARG A 106 -5.56 8.80 -8.45
N SER A 107 -5.98 8.38 -7.25
CA SER A 107 -7.40 8.12 -6.94
C SER A 107 -8.26 9.38 -7.02
N TYR A 108 -7.68 10.55 -6.75
CA TYR A 108 -8.32 11.85 -6.97
C TYR A 108 -8.22 12.33 -8.43
N GLY A 109 -7.69 11.51 -9.35
CA GLY A 109 -7.58 11.86 -10.78
C GLY A 109 -6.36 12.73 -11.14
N ALA A 110 -5.42 12.94 -10.22
CA ALA A 110 -4.22 13.71 -10.52
C ALA A 110 -3.25 12.93 -11.41
N GLN A 111 -2.67 13.60 -12.41
CA GLN A 111 -1.51 13.11 -13.13
C GLN A 111 -0.29 13.17 -12.22
N VAL A 112 0.41 12.05 -12.07
CA VAL A 112 1.64 11.99 -11.26
C VAL A 112 2.83 11.71 -12.16
N ILE A 113 3.81 12.63 -12.17
CA ILE A 113 5.06 12.52 -12.93
C ILE A 113 6.20 12.35 -11.93
N GLN A 114 6.98 11.28 -12.07
CA GLN A 114 8.11 11.00 -11.21
C GLN A 114 9.41 11.40 -11.93
N VAL A 115 10.28 12.16 -11.23
CA VAL A 115 11.64 12.42 -11.69
C VAL A 115 12.56 11.32 -11.20
N GLU A 116 13.57 10.95 -11.98
CA GLU A 116 14.49 9.84 -11.66
C GLU A 116 15.89 10.32 -11.28
N ILE A 117 16.28 11.54 -11.69
CA ILE A 117 17.64 12.06 -11.55
C ILE A 117 17.70 13.03 -10.37
N PRO A 118 18.59 12.81 -9.38
CA PRO A 118 18.79 13.74 -8.28
C PRO A 118 19.41 15.07 -8.77
N ASP A 119 19.18 16.14 -8.01
CA ASP A 119 19.81 17.44 -8.23
C ASP A 119 21.28 17.46 -7.76
N ALA A 120 21.98 18.55 -8.01
CA ALA A 120 23.40 18.73 -7.66
C ALA A 120 23.71 18.59 -6.14
N ASN A 121 22.69 18.70 -5.29
CA ASN A 121 22.80 18.53 -3.84
C ASN A 121 22.41 17.11 -3.37
N GLY A 122 22.22 16.18 -4.31
CA GLY A 122 21.80 14.79 -4.03
C GLY A 122 20.33 14.64 -3.60
N GLY A 123 19.54 15.72 -3.67
CA GLY A 123 18.09 15.73 -3.49
C GLY A 123 17.34 15.69 -4.82
N PHE A 124 16.03 15.84 -4.79
CA PHE A 124 15.18 15.84 -5.99
C PHE A 124 14.37 17.14 -6.16
N LEU A 125 14.45 18.07 -5.21
CA LEU A 125 13.66 19.30 -5.26
C LEU A 125 14.03 20.16 -6.47
N GLY A 126 15.32 20.32 -6.74
CA GLY A 126 15.82 21.08 -7.88
C GLY A 126 15.33 20.50 -9.21
N THR A 127 15.43 19.20 -9.39
CA THR A 127 15.00 18.50 -10.61
C THR A 127 13.49 18.59 -10.80
N ARG A 128 12.70 18.43 -9.74
CA ARG A 128 11.23 18.60 -9.79
C ARG A 128 10.84 20.02 -10.20
N ILE A 129 11.48 21.02 -9.63
CA ILE A 129 11.23 22.44 -9.98
C ILE A 129 11.66 22.74 -11.43
N ALA A 130 12.79 22.21 -11.89
CA ALA A 130 13.24 22.37 -13.27
C ALA A 130 12.24 21.81 -14.27
N LEU A 131 11.72 20.59 -14.03
CA LEU A 131 10.67 19.98 -14.86
C LEU A 131 9.38 20.80 -14.89
N ILE A 132 8.97 21.37 -13.74
CA ILE A 132 7.77 22.22 -13.69
C ILE A 132 7.97 23.48 -14.51
N ARG A 133 9.13 24.14 -14.39
CA ARG A 133 9.47 25.34 -15.17
C ARG A 133 9.48 25.05 -16.67
N GLU A 134 10.03 23.93 -17.09
CA GLU A 134 9.99 23.47 -18.48
C GLU A 134 8.56 23.30 -18.98
N LYS A 135 7.71 22.61 -18.21
CA LYS A 135 6.29 22.40 -18.59
C LYS A 135 5.52 23.70 -18.69
N VAL A 136 5.68 24.59 -17.72
CA VAL A 136 4.99 25.91 -17.74
C VAL A 136 5.49 26.78 -18.90
N ALA A 137 6.77 26.70 -19.26
CA ALA A 137 7.33 27.43 -20.38
C ALA A 137 6.89 26.88 -21.74
N SER A 138 6.68 25.57 -21.84
CA SER A 138 6.33 24.88 -23.10
C SER A 138 4.83 24.79 -23.35
N ASP A 139 3.99 24.87 -22.31
CA ASP A 139 2.55 24.73 -22.44
C ASP A 139 1.82 25.74 -21.52
N PRO A 140 1.15 26.77 -22.10
CA PRO A 140 0.47 27.83 -21.35
C PRO A 140 -0.75 27.37 -20.54
N ARG A 141 -1.18 26.12 -20.70
CA ARG A 141 -2.25 25.54 -19.86
C ARG A 141 -1.78 25.26 -18.45
N TYR A 142 -0.48 25.07 -18.23
CA TYR A 142 0.05 24.81 -16.89
C TYR A 142 0.17 26.09 -16.07
N VAL A 143 -0.38 26.07 -14.87
CA VAL A 143 -0.21 27.11 -13.85
C VAL A 143 0.45 26.52 -12.63
N TRP A 144 1.66 26.98 -12.32
CA TRP A 144 2.42 26.51 -11.15
C TRP A 144 1.95 27.24 -9.88
N LEU A 145 1.54 26.49 -8.87
CA LEU A 145 1.09 27.02 -7.58
C LEU A 145 2.24 27.58 -6.73
N ASN A 146 3.43 26.99 -6.83
CA ASN A 146 4.70 27.39 -6.23
C ASN A 146 4.62 27.63 -4.71
N GLN A 147 4.40 26.55 -3.95
CA GLN A 147 4.30 26.59 -2.49
C GLN A 147 5.51 27.22 -1.77
N TYR A 148 6.67 27.27 -2.44
CA TYR A 148 7.93 27.79 -1.86
C TYR A 148 8.09 29.31 -1.99
N GLU A 149 7.32 29.93 -2.88
CA GLU A 149 7.46 31.35 -3.19
C GLU A 149 6.11 32.13 -3.08
N ASN A 150 4.98 31.42 -3.24
CA ASN A 150 3.67 32.06 -3.22
C ASN A 150 3.26 32.50 -1.81
N ALA A 151 3.09 33.82 -1.62
CA ALA A 151 2.65 34.44 -0.36
C ALA A 151 1.27 33.96 0.15
N ALA A 152 0.47 33.30 -0.70
CA ALA A 152 -0.79 32.70 -0.28
C ALA A 152 -0.59 31.56 0.72
N ASN A 153 0.56 30.86 0.68
CA ASN A 153 0.91 29.81 1.63
C ASN A 153 1.00 30.36 3.07
N PRO A 154 1.88 31.32 3.42
CA PRO A 154 1.89 31.88 4.77
C PRO A 154 0.59 32.61 5.14
N ARG A 155 -0.05 33.34 4.21
CA ARG A 155 -1.35 33.99 4.48
C ARG A 155 -2.44 33.01 4.92
N ALA A 156 -2.50 31.81 4.33
CA ALA A 156 -3.45 30.79 4.75
C ALA A 156 -3.25 30.42 6.22
N HIS A 157 -2.02 30.19 6.65
CA HIS A 157 -1.72 29.83 8.04
C HIS A 157 -1.87 30.99 9.03
N ALA A 158 -1.58 32.24 8.63
CA ALA A 158 -1.83 33.40 9.46
C ALA A 158 -3.33 33.55 9.80
N ARG A 159 -4.20 33.36 8.80
CA ARG A 159 -5.67 33.51 8.93
C ARG A 159 -6.36 32.32 9.58
N THR A 160 -5.76 31.14 9.60
CA THR A 160 -6.36 29.91 10.14
C THR A 160 -5.59 29.39 11.34
N THR A 161 -4.45 28.73 11.14
CA THR A 161 -3.65 28.09 12.19
C THR A 161 -3.29 29.05 13.32
N ALA A 162 -2.67 30.18 13.00
CA ALA A 162 -2.21 31.13 13.99
C ALA A 162 -3.39 31.86 14.68
N HIS A 163 -4.40 32.29 13.89
CA HIS A 163 -5.61 32.89 14.42
C HIS A 163 -6.37 31.95 15.37
N SER A 164 -6.45 30.67 15.04
CA SER A 164 -7.10 29.67 15.89
C SER A 164 -6.38 29.50 17.23
N ILE A 165 -5.03 29.49 17.23
CA ILE A 165 -4.23 29.39 18.45
C ILE A 165 -4.47 30.61 19.34
N SER A 166 -4.31 31.81 18.79
CA SER A 166 -4.48 33.06 19.56
C SER A 166 -5.91 33.23 20.11
N ARG A 167 -6.92 32.79 19.33
CA ARG A 167 -8.32 32.81 19.76
C ARG A 167 -8.60 31.82 20.90
N HIS A 168 -7.94 30.68 20.93
CA HIS A 168 -8.17 29.65 21.94
C HIS A 168 -7.53 29.96 23.27
N PHE A 169 -6.27 30.42 23.26
CA PHE A 169 -5.50 30.64 24.49
C PHE A 169 -5.50 32.07 25.00
N GLY A 170 -5.82 33.06 24.15
CA GLY A 170 -5.69 34.48 24.48
C GLY A 170 -4.24 34.93 24.67
N HIS A 171 -3.41 34.13 25.35
CA HIS A 171 -1.98 34.33 25.55
C HIS A 171 -1.21 33.03 25.35
N VAL A 172 -0.05 33.09 24.69
CA VAL A 172 0.88 31.96 24.45
C VAL A 172 2.29 32.45 24.73
N ASP A 173 3.00 31.77 25.63
CA ASP A 173 4.39 32.15 25.97
C ASP A 173 5.35 31.55 24.92
N TYR A 174 5.18 30.31 24.56
CA TYR A 174 6.03 29.57 23.61
C TYR A 174 5.19 28.90 22.52
N LEU A 175 5.53 29.15 21.26
CA LEU A 175 4.92 28.49 20.11
C LEU A 175 6.00 27.77 19.31
N PHE A 176 5.95 26.43 19.30
CA PHE A 176 6.86 25.56 18.54
C PHE A 176 6.28 25.23 17.16
N VAL A 177 6.99 25.64 16.09
CA VAL A 177 6.53 25.50 14.71
C VAL A 177 7.57 24.82 13.85
N GLY A 178 7.23 23.71 13.22
CA GLY A 178 8.10 23.00 12.30
C GLY A 178 8.29 23.73 10.96
N ALA A 179 9.52 23.72 10.43
CA ALA A 179 9.92 24.39 9.19
C ALA A 179 10.11 23.37 8.05
N GLY A 180 9.11 23.28 7.16
CA GLY A 180 9.24 22.62 5.84
C GLY A 180 9.38 23.70 4.75
N THR A 181 8.33 23.94 3.95
CA THR A 181 8.30 25.09 2.99
C THR A 181 8.28 26.46 3.69
N THR A 182 8.29 26.46 4.98
CA THR A 182 8.20 27.60 5.90
C THR A 182 6.87 28.35 5.91
N GLY A 183 5.89 27.99 5.08
CA GLY A 183 4.60 28.68 5.02
C GLY A 183 3.87 28.76 6.37
N THR A 184 3.81 27.63 7.12
CA THR A 184 3.20 27.62 8.47
C THR A 184 3.97 28.50 9.45
N LEU A 185 5.30 28.40 9.46
CA LEU A 185 6.17 29.19 10.34
C LEU A 185 6.02 30.68 10.05
N MET A 186 6.10 31.08 8.77
CA MET A 186 5.94 32.50 8.37
C MET A 186 4.54 33.04 8.66
N GLY A 187 3.50 32.22 8.46
CA GLY A 187 2.13 32.60 8.79
C GLY A 187 1.91 32.81 10.28
N CYS A 188 2.45 31.91 11.12
CA CYS A 188 2.42 32.07 12.57
C CYS A 188 3.22 33.31 12.99
N LEU A 189 4.43 33.46 12.45
CA LEU A 189 5.29 34.61 12.76
C LEU A 189 4.59 35.94 12.45
N GLN A 190 4.03 36.07 11.24
CA GLN A 190 3.30 37.27 10.82
C GLN A 190 2.14 37.60 11.78
N HIS A 191 1.33 36.61 12.13
CA HIS A 191 0.17 36.81 13.01
C HIS A 191 0.58 37.17 14.43
N PHE A 192 1.52 36.43 15.02
CA PHE A 192 1.92 36.64 16.42
C PHE A 192 2.71 37.89 16.59
N GLN A 193 3.58 38.31 15.65
CA GLN A 193 4.25 39.60 15.69
C GLN A 193 3.24 40.78 15.71
N GLN A 194 2.15 40.66 14.97
CA GLN A 194 1.14 41.72 14.87
C GLN A 194 0.21 41.77 16.09
N HIS A 195 -0.19 40.58 16.64
CA HIS A 195 -1.27 40.49 17.61
C HIS A 195 -0.79 40.09 19.04
N HIS A 196 0.31 39.36 19.11
CA HIS A 196 0.87 38.82 20.38
C HIS A 196 2.41 38.88 20.39
N PRO A 197 3.02 40.09 20.35
CA PRO A 197 4.46 40.25 20.12
C PRO A 197 5.35 39.66 21.23
N THR A 198 4.78 39.33 22.39
CA THR A 198 5.49 38.72 23.53
C THR A 198 5.67 37.20 23.36
N THR A 199 4.94 36.54 22.43
CA THR A 199 5.05 35.12 22.19
C THR A 199 6.42 34.78 21.61
N LYS A 200 7.14 33.90 22.28
CA LYS A 200 8.43 33.36 21.80
C LYS A 200 8.18 32.26 20.75
N ILE A 201 8.44 32.54 19.47
CA ILE A 201 8.29 31.60 18.41
C ILE A 201 9.59 30.81 18.26
N ILE A 202 9.51 29.49 18.50
CA ILE A 202 10.62 28.53 18.35
C ILE A 202 10.45 27.84 17.01
N ALA A 203 11.34 28.14 16.08
CA ALA A 203 11.41 27.40 14.82
C ALA A 203 12.04 26.04 15.06
N VAL A 204 11.43 24.98 14.53
CA VAL A 204 11.94 23.62 14.65
C VAL A 204 12.26 23.08 13.26
N ASP A 205 13.49 22.58 13.07
CA ASP A 205 13.89 22.00 11.80
C ASP A 205 14.71 20.72 12.03
N SER A 206 14.87 19.92 10.98
CA SER A 206 15.67 18.67 11.02
C SER A 206 17.13 18.96 10.72
N VAL A 207 18.03 18.31 11.43
CA VAL A 207 19.46 18.29 11.10
C VAL A 207 19.66 17.86 9.64
N GLY A 208 20.48 18.62 8.90
CA GLY A 208 20.69 18.42 7.46
C GLY A 208 19.79 19.25 6.55
N SER A 209 18.87 20.04 7.12
CA SER A 209 18.12 21.07 6.40
C SER A 209 18.99 22.31 6.17
N VAL A 210 18.84 22.96 4.99
CA VAL A 210 19.56 24.20 4.65
C VAL A 210 18.72 25.46 4.83
N THR A 211 17.48 25.36 5.31
CA THR A 211 16.55 26.49 5.45
C THR A 211 17.15 27.64 6.25
N PHE A 212 17.86 27.35 7.33
CA PHE A 212 18.46 28.32 8.25
C PHE A 212 19.95 28.54 8.02
N GLY A 213 20.51 28.07 6.88
CA GLY A 213 21.94 28.18 6.57
C GLY A 213 22.80 27.10 7.25
N THR A 214 22.20 26.05 7.78
CA THR A 214 22.90 24.91 8.35
C THR A 214 23.44 23.97 7.27
N PRO A 215 24.50 23.16 7.54
CA PRO A 215 25.05 22.23 6.58
C PRO A 215 24.05 21.22 6.06
N ALA A 216 24.06 20.97 4.74
CA ALA A 216 23.23 19.97 4.11
C ALA A 216 23.67 18.55 4.50
N SER A 217 22.74 17.67 4.84
CA SER A 217 22.97 16.23 4.91
C SER A 217 21.75 15.45 4.45
N ARG A 218 21.93 14.16 4.19
CA ARG A 218 20.84 13.29 3.76
C ARG A 218 19.78 13.18 4.86
N ARG A 219 18.52 13.29 4.48
CA ARG A 219 17.35 13.18 5.37
C ARG A 219 16.39 12.14 4.82
N PHE A 220 15.71 11.43 5.71
CA PHE A 220 14.82 10.32 5.41
C PHE A 220 13.38 10.60 5.82
N ILE A 221 13.15 11.57 6.73
CA ILE A 221 11.82 11.91 7.24
C ILE A 221 11.24 13.06 6.41
N PRO A 222 10.09 12.87 5.74
CA PRO A 222 9.44 13.95 5.01
C PRO A 222 8.72 14.93 5.96
N GLY A 223 8.43 16.13 5.45
CA GLY A 223 7.58 17.12 6.12
C GLY A 223 8.34 18.32 6.69
N LEU A 224 9.50 18.13 7.29
CA LEU A 224 10.39 19.21 7.72
C LEU A 224 11.70 19.21 6.93
N GLY A 225 12.35 20.37 6.93
CA GLY A 225 13.62 20.60 6.26
C GLY A 225 13.52 20.68 4.73
N THR A 226 14.45 21.43 4.16
CA THR A 226 14.58 21.60 2.70
C THR A 226 16.02 21.44 2.26
N SER A 227 16.24 21.08 0.98
CA SER A 227 17.56 21.08 0.31
C SER A 227 17.88 22.41 -0.37
N GLN A 228 16.93 23.34 -0.40
CA GLN A 228 17.05 24.70 -0.89
C GLN A 228 16.28 25.64 0.03
N ARG A 229 16.85 26.80 0.37
CA ARG A 229 16.17 27.80 1.21
C ARG A 229 14.93 28.33 0.46
N PRO A 230 13.71 28.22 1.07
CA PRO A 230 12.50 28.73 0.44
C PRO A 230 12.54 30.25 0.29
N PRO A 231 12.16 30.83 -0.86
CA PRO A 231 12.13 32.29 -1.06
C PRO A 231 11.20 33.05 -0.08
N ILE A 232 10.12 32.43 0.38
CA ILE A 232 9.21 33.03 1.36
C ILE A 232 9.79 33.11 2.79
N PHE A 233 10.93 32.45 3.05
CA PHE A 233 11.50 32.37 4.37
C PHE A 233 12.20 33.68 4.77
N ASN A 234 11.79 34.23 5.93
CA ASN A 234 12.46 35.29 6.64
C ASN A 234 12.68 34.89 8.11
N ALA A 235 13.89 35.08 8.62
CA ALA A 235 14.22 34.73 10.00
C ALA A 235 13.87 35.81 11.02
N ASP A 236 13.50 37.01 10.57
CA ASP A 236 13.25 38.15 11.45
C ASP A 236 12.05 37.91 12.39
N GLY A 237 12.29 37.99 13.68
CA GLY A 237 11.27 37.77 14.72
C GLY A 237 11.14 36.35 15.21
N ILE A 238 11.91 35.39 14.66
CA ILE A 238 12.06 34.05 15.23
C ILE A 238 12.89 34.18 16.51
N HIS A 239 12.34 33.70 17.65
CA HIS A 239 13.03 33.78 18.92
C HIS A 239 14.27 32.90 18.97
N THR A 240 14.14 31.64 18.50
CA THR A 240 15.23 30.65 18.46
C THR A 240 14.93 29.57 17.45
N LEU A 241 16.00 28.95 16.92
CA LEU A 241 15.96 27.75 16.11
C LEU A 241 16.37 26.54 16.96
N GLU A 242 15.57 25.48 16.92
CA GLU A 242 15.93 24.16 17.47
C GLU A 242 16.09 23.15 16.33
N MET A 243 17.31 22.62 16.19
CA MET A 243 17.65 21.59 15.18
C MET A 243 17.56 20.21 15.82
N VAL A 244 16.67 19.36 15.31
CA VAL A 244 16.40 18.03 15.86
C VAL A 244 17.00 16.95 14.95
N PRO A 245 17.82 16.04 15.47
CA PRO A 245 18.27 14.85 14.73
C PRO A 245 17.07 13.96 14.36
N GLU A 246 17.06 13.42 13.13
CA GLU A 246 15.97 12.53 12.69
C GLU A 246 15.82 11.28 13.56
N ALA A 247 16.91 10.74 14.11
CA ALA A 247 16.88 9.64 15.07
C ALA A 247 16.03 9.95 16.31
N HIS A 248 16.10 11.19 16.82
CA HIS A 248 15.28 11.65 17.94
C HIS A 248 13.80 11.77 17.55
N ALA A 249 13.51 12.22 16.34
CA ALA A 249 12.15 12.27 15.83
C ALA A 249 11.54 10.87 15.70
N VAL A 250 12.30 9.89 15.18
CA VAL A 250 11.89 8.48 15.11
C VAL A 250 11.64 7.91 16.50
N ALA A 251 12.57 8.09 17.42
CA ALA A 251 12.41 7.63 18.80
C ALA A 251 11.16 8.25 19.45
N MET A 252 10.94 9.57 19.29
CA MET A 252 9.77 10.25 19.81
C MET A 252 8.46 9.73 19.21
N CYS A 253 8.40 9.45 17.89
CA CYS A 253 7.24 8.79 17.26
C CYS A 253 6.87 7.50 18.03
N ARG A 254 7.87 6.66 18.28
CA ARG A 254 7.69 5.34 18.90
C ARG A 254 7.37 5.44 20.40
N ILE A 255 7.98 6.37 21.10
CA ILE A 255 7.68 6.68 22.52
C ILE A 255 6.21 7.11 22.65
N LEU A 256 5.74 8.05 21.81
CA LEU A 256 4.36 8.55 21.85
C LEU A 256 3.36 7.44 21.51
N ALA A 257 3.65 6.60 20.53
CA ALA A 257 2.81 5.47 20.17
C ALA A 257 2.65 4.48 21.33
N ARG A 258 3.77 4.11 21.97
CA ARG A 258 3.79 3.11 23.06
C ARG A 258 3.25 3.64 24.40
N SER A 259 3.56 4.91 24.73
CA SER A 259 3.23 5.48 26.05
C SER A 259 1.93 6.29 26.07
N LYS A 260 1.47 6.79 24.94
CA LYS A 260 0.29 7.68 24.83
C LYS A 260 -0.76 7.18 23.84
N GLY A 261 -0.52 6.07 23.12
CA GLY A 261 -1.41 5.61 22.06
C GLY A 261 -1.50 6.57 20.87
N MET A 262 -0.50 7.45 20.69
CA MET A 262 -0.51 8.48 19.65
C MET A 262 0.40 8.08 18.49
N LEU A 263 -0.18 7.70 17.35
CA LEU A 263 0.54 7.57 16.09
C LEU A 263 0.63 8.94 15.43
N VAL A 264 1.83 9.56 15.46
CA VAL A 264 2.06 10.89 14.89
C VAL A 264 3.01 10.83 13.69
N GLY A 265 2.90 11.77 12.76
CA GLY A 265 3.88 11.92 11.68
C GLY A 265 5.24 12.38 12.19
N GLY A 266 6.30 12.14 11.39
CA GLY A 266 7.66 12.51 11.76
C GLY A 266 7.84 13.98 12.08
N SER A 267 7.15 14.87 11.35
CA SER A 267 7.17 16.30 11.61
C SER A 267 6.58 16.69 12.98
N THR A 268 5.51 16.02 13.40
CA THR A 268 4.93 16.19 14.76
C THR A 268 5.92 15.75 15.83
N ALA A 269 6.52 14.57 15.66
CA ALA A 269 7.49 14.04 16.62
C ALA A 269 8.75 14.91 16.72
N THR A 270 9.21 15.48 15.60
CA THR A 270 10.32 16.44 15.60
C THR A 270 9.99 17.68 16.45
N VAL A 271 8.79 18.24 16.30
CA VAL A 271 8.35 19.38 17.11
C VAL A 271 8.23 19.01 18.59
N ILE A 272 7.69 17.84 18.94
CA ILE A 272 7.58 17.39 20.33
C ILE A 272 8.96 17.09 20.93
N ALA A 273 9.91 16.55 20.15
CA ALA A 273 11.29 16.38 20.60
C ALA A 273 11.97 17.72 20.91
N ALA A 274 11.68 18.77 20.13
CA ALA A 274 12.14 20.13 20.42
C ALA A 274 11.53 20.67 21.74
N VAL A 275 10.22 20.47 21.98
CA VAL A 275 9.59 20.84 23.26
C VAL A 275 10.25 20.10 24.42
N HIS A 276 10.53 18.79 24.25
CA HIS A 276 11.24 18.00 25.27
C HIS A 276 12.66 18.53 25.55
N ALA A 277 13.40 18.92 24.52
CA ALA A 277 14.73 19.50 24.65
C ALA A 277 14.73 20.86 25.39
N TRP A 278 13.59 21.56 25.40
CA TRP A 278 13.40 22.85 26.04
C TRP A 278 12.84 22.79 27.45
N ARG A 279 12.57 21.60 28.02
CA ARG A 279 11.91 21.42 29.31
C ARG A 279 12.53 22.19 30.46
N ASP A 280 13.86 22.39 30.47
CA ASP A 280 14.59 23.10 31.52
C ASP A 280 14.69 24.62 31.24
N ARG A 281 14.16 25.10 30.09
CA ARG A 281 14.18 26.50 29.65
C ARG A 281 12.80 27.15 29.68
N ILE A 282 11.75 26.33 29.81
CA ILE A 282 10.36 26.79 29.87
C ILE A 282 10.00 27.05 31.31
N GLU A 283 9.54 28.25 31.59
CA GLU A 283 9.17 28.68 32.95
C GLU A 283 7.95 27.88 33.44
N PRO A 284 7.89 27.49 34.73
CA PRO A 284 6.72 26.82 35.30
C PRO A 284 5.45 27.65 35.12
N GLY A 285 4.39 27.02 34.60
CA GLY A 285 3.10 27.64 34.33
C GLY A 285 2.98 28.36 33.00
N ALA A 286 4.04 28.41 32.18
CA ALA A 286 3.98 28.94 30.82
C ALA A 286 3.00 28.22 29.93
N VAL A 287 2.28 28.96 29.11
CA VAL A 287 1.41 28.39 28.05
C VAL A 287 2.26 28.05 26.84
N VAL A 288 2.45 26.76 26.64
CA VAL A 288 3.25 26.19 25.53
C VAL A 288 2.33 25.56 24.51
N VAL A 289 2.49 25.93 23.22
CA VAL A 289 1.74 25.34 22.11
C VAL A 289 2.72 24.79 21.09
N ALA A 290 2.43 23.58 20.60
CA ALA A 290 3.18 22.91 19.56
C ALA A 290 2.23 22.47 18.43
N LEU A 291 2.73 22.39 17.20
CA LEU A 291 1.93 21.99 16.03
C LEU A 291 2.09 20.52 15.71
N SER A 292 0.96 19.83 15.48
CA SER A 292 0.88 18.47 14.93
C SER A 292 0.37 18.51 13.49
N PRO A 293 1.26 18.51 12.48
CA PRO A 293 0.85 18.65 11.08
C PRO A 293 0.06 17.48 10.51
N ASP A 294 0.34 16.25 10.93
CA ASP A 294 -0.29 15.04 10.43
C ASP A 294 -0.22 13.86 11.42
N TRP A 295 -1.00 12.80 11.13
CA TRP A 295 -0.99 11.53 11.84
C TRP A 295 0.05 10.55 11.27
N GLY A 296 0.30 9.46 12.01
CA GLY A 296 1.34 8.47 11.73
C GLY A 296 0.95 7.36 10.76
N GLU A 297 -0.32 7.18 10.39
CA GLU A 297 -0.79 6.07 9.57
C GLU A 297 -0.09 6.00 8.20
N ARG A 298 0.32 7.15 7.67
CA ARG A 298 1.04 7.23 6.39
C ARG A 298 2.50 6.79 6.48
N TYR A 299 3.00 6.50 7.68
CA TYR A 299 4.41 6.22 7.97
C TYR A 299 4.61 4.86 8.63
N LEU A 300 3.61 3.96 8.59
CA LEU A 300 3.67 2.62 9.17
C LEU A 300 4.77 1.77 8.53
N ASP A 301 4.99 1.93 7.22
CA ASP A 301 6.03 1.22 6.47
C ASP A 301 7.43 1.87 6.58
N THR A 302 7.57 2.92 7.43
CA THR A 302 8.82 3.69 7.60
C THR A 302 9.11 3.94 9.08
N LEU A 303 8.68 5.05 9.66
CA LEU A 303 9.00 5.46 11.03
C LEU A 303 8.58 4.44 12.09
N TYR A 304 7.59 3.62 11.81
CA TYR A 304 7.04 2.58 12.69
C TYR A 304 7.46 1.17 12.29
N ASP A 305 8.16 0.99 11.16
CA ASP A 305 8.77 -0.27 10.74
C ASP A 305 10.18 -0.41 11.32
N ASP A 306 10.42 -1.48 12.10
CA ASP A 306 11.68 -1.67 12.81
C ASP A 306 12.85 -1.89 11.84
N GLN A 307 12.63 -2.62 10.75
CA GLN A 307 13.67 -2.91 9.77
C GLN A 307 14.08 -1.63 9.02
N TRP A 308 13.11 -0.80 8.64
CA TRP A 308 13.39 0.48 8.01
C TRP A 308 14.18 1.42 8.93
N VAL A 309 13.84 1.45 10.24
CA VAL A 309 14.52 2.29 11.24
C VAL A 309 15.94 1.78 11.48
N GLU A 310 16.12 0.48 11.70
CA GLU A 310 17.44 -0.13 11.94
C GLU A 310 18.41 0.12 10.78
N GLN A 311 17.95 -0.01 9.53
CA GLN A 311 18.77 0.21 8.34
C GLN A 311 19.24 1.68 8.15
N ARG A 312 18.52 2.65 8.70
CA ARG A 312 18.77 4.08 8.44
C ARG A 312 19.33 4.84 9.63
N PHE A 313 18.98 4.43 10.83
CA PHE A 313 19.27 5.16 12.06
C PHE A 313 20.00 4.30 13.11
N GLY A 314 20.13 2.98 12.87
CA GLY A 314 20.71 2.05 13.83
C GLY A 314 19.67 1.43 14.77
N ARG A 315 20.00 0.27 15.32
CA ARG A 315 19.12 -0.52 16.19
C ARG A 315 18.85 0.16 17.53
N GLU A 316 19.78 0.95 18.00
CA GLU A 316 19.72 1.71 19.25
C GLU A 316 18.50 2.66 19.30
N VAL A 317 18.10 3.21 18.16
CA VAL A 317 16.93 4.12 18.06
C VAL A 317 15.63 3.42 18.44
N LEU A 318 15.53 2.11 18.23
CA LEU A 318 14.34 1.31 18.57
C LEU A 318 14.07 1.22 20.08
N SER A 319 15.14 1.35 20.90
CA SER A 319 15.09 1.26 22.37
C SER A 319 15.30 2.59 23.09
N MET A 320 15.50 3.70 22.35
CA MET A 320 15.68 5.03 22.94
C MET A 320 14.50 5.42 23.84
N THR A 321 14.82 6.01 24.97
CA THR A 321 13.88 6.57 25.97
C THR A 321 13.91 8.09 25.97
N LEU A 322 12.99 8.74 26.72
CA LEU A 322 13.02 10.18 26.91
C LEU A 322 14.31 10.67 27.59
N ALA A 323 14.91 9.85 28.47
CA ALA A 323 16.17 10.20 29.13
C ALA A 323 17.33 10.24 28.11
N ASP A 324 17.34 9.35 27.13
CA ASP A 324 18.38 9.30 26.10
C ASP A 324 18.30 10.53 25.19
N LEU A 325 17.08 10.98 24.85
CA LEU A 325 16.85 12.21 24.10
C LEU A 325 17.35 13.48 24.84
N SER A 326 17.44 13.39 26.17
CA SER A 326 17.93 14.49 27.02
C SER A 326 19.44 14.59 27.07
N ASN A 327 20.14 13.47 27.01
CA ASN A 327 21.58 13.37 27.26
C ASN A 327 22.45 13.58 26.01
N SER A 328 21.86 13.62 24.82
CA SER A 328 22.59 13.61 23.55
C SER A 328 23.20 14.94 23.11
N LYS A 329 23.36 15.92 24.03
CA LYS A 329 24.02 17.21 23.72
C LYS A 329 25.51 17.07 23.32
N ASN A 330 26.15 15.90 23.47
CA ASN A 330 27.60 15.71 23.28
C ASN A 330 28.07 14.50 22.52
N THR A 331 27.23 13.78 21.78
CA THR A 331 27.72 12.64 20.97
C THR A 331 27.23 12.78 19.54
N PRO A 332 28.11 12.97 18.54
CA PRO A 332 27.73 12.76 17.15
C PRO A 332 27.46 11.28 17.00
N LEU A 333 26.21 10.85 16.83
CA LEU A 333 25.86 9.51 16.36
C LEU A 333 26.43 9.37 14.94
N CYS A 334 27.57 8.68 14.85
CA CYS A 334 28.30 8.40 13.63
C CYS A 334 27.43 7.49 12.75
N GLY A 335 26.94 8.03 11.65
CA GLY A 335 26.46 7.24 10.53
C GLY A 335 27.65 6.51 9.89
N SER A 336 27.53 5.18 9.86
CA SER A 336 28.21 4.22 8.99
C SER A 336 29.68 4.48 8.61
N GLU A 337 30.55 3.58 9.02
CA GLU A 337 31.86 3.29 8.43
C GLU A 337 31.74 2.98 6.92
N LEU A 338 31.82 4.01 6.10
CA LEU A 338 32.06 3.92 4.66
C LEU A 338 32.61 5.27 4.15
N ALA A 339 33.71 5.74 4.75
CA ALA A 339 34.61 6.76 4.17
C ALA A 339 35.90 6.85 5.02
N ARG A 340 36.68 5.79 5.01
CA ARG A 340 38.11 5.85 5.35
C ARG A 340 38.86 5.25 4.18
N GLU A 341 39.20 6.12 3.25
CA GLU A 341 40.43 6.06 2.45
C GLU A 341 40.48 7.32 1.58
N SER A 342 41.12 8.34 2.10
CA SER A 342 42.04 9.25 1.40
C SER A 342 42.39 10.42 2.34
N GLY A 343 43.59 10.37 2.87
CA GLY A 343 44.16 11.42 3.70
C GLY A 343 44.56 12.63 2.84
N GLY A 344 44.39 13.82 3.41
CA GLY A 344 44.84 15.07 2.81
C GLY A 344 44.45 16.25 3.73
N SER A 345 45.36 16.56 4.68
CA SER A 345 45.34 17.78 5.51
C SER A 345 45.52 19.01 4.64
N VAL A 346 44.61 20.02 4.74
CA VAL A 346 44.91 21.40 4.37
C VAL A 346 44.23 22.37 5.33
N VAL A 347 45.05 23.25 5.84
CA VAL A 347 44.86 24.36 6.76
C VAL A 347 44.01 25.46 6.14
N MET A 348 43.13 26.10 6.97
CA MET A 348 42.46 27.38 6.65
C MET A 348 43.45 28.53 6.43
N PRO A 349 43.11 29.50 5.59
CA PRO A 349 43.12 30.90 6.06
C PRO A 349 41.86 31.70 5.65
N SER A 350 41.62 32.69 6.48
CA SER A 350 40.57 33.71 6.44
C SER A 350 40.84 34.81 5.42
N ARG A 351 39.76 35.45 4.93
CA ARG A 351 39.52 36.84 4.52
C ARG A 351 39.05 37.05 3.08
N ALA A 352 37.86 37.59 3.07
CA ALA A 352 37.26 38.60 2.18
C ALA A 352 38.02 39.13 0.93
N SER A 353 37.36 39.15 -0.21
CA SER A 353 36.83 40.33 -0.92
C SER A 353 36.69 40.09 -2.44
N SER A 354 35.64 40.74 -2.98
CA SER A 354 35.47 41.21 -4.38
C SER A 354 35.27 40.23 -5.52
N LEU A 355 34.12 40.42 -6.17
CA LEU A 355 33.76 40.01 -7.54
C LEU A 355 34.77 40.48 -8.57
N PRO A 356 34.93 39.74 -9.68
CA PRO A 356 34.55 40.36 -10.95
C PRO A 356 33.74 39.46 -11.92
N GLN A 357 33.15 40.14 -12.87
CA GLN A 357 32.25 39.71 -13.93
C GLN A 357 32.91 38.81 -14.99
N GLY A 358 32.09 37.90 -15.54
CA GLY A 358 32.04 37.60 -16.98
C GLY A 358 33.11 36.71 -17.57
N VAL A 359 32.76 35.42 -17.83
CA VAL A 359 33.26 34.70 -19.01
C VAL A 359 32.16 33.78 -19.50
N GLY A 360 31.78 33.99 -20.78
CA GLY A 360 30.88 33.11 -21.51
C GLY A 360 31.60 31.82 -21.91
N VAL A 361 30.91 30.71 -21.76
CA VAL A 361 31.36 29.43 -22.32
C VAL A 361 30.37 28.99 -23.39
N SER A 362 30.90 29.04 -24.60
CA SER A 362 30.35 28.53 -25.85
C SER A 362 30.32 26.99 -25.79
N VAL A 363 29.19 26.39 -25.99
CA VAL A 363 29.05 24.94 -26.20
C VAL A 363 29.06 24.69 -27.70
N ARG A 364 30.10 24.07 -28.22
CA ARG A 364 30.16 23.53 -29.59
C ARG A 364 29.44 22.18 -29.62
N CYS A 365 28.42 22.11 -30.48
CA CYS A 365 27.94 20.84 -31.02
C CYS A 365 28.94 20.30 -32.02
N VAL A 366 29.33 19.05 -31.90
CA VAL A 366 30.04 18.29 -32.92
C VAL A 366 29.02 17.38 -33.61
N CYS A 367 28.70 17.73 -34.86
CA CYS A 367 28.08 16.80 -35.80
C CYS A 367 29.22 16.03 -36.51
N ALA A 368 29.06 14.73 -36.62
CA ALA A 368 29.89 13.91 -37.51
C ALA A 368 29.03 13.48 -38.69
N ASP A 369 29.43 13.92 -39.86
CA ASP A 369 28.90 13.54 -41.17
C ASP A 369 29.37 12.12 -41.54
N GLY A 370 28.56 11.42 -42.29
CA GLY A 370 28.93 10.16 -42.95
C GLY A 370 27.88 9.78 -44.00
N ASP A 371 28.26 10.06 -45.24
CA ASP A 371 27.55 9.88 -46.52
C ASP A 371 27.09 8.45 -46.80
N GLY A 372 26.05 8.32 -47.66
CA GLY A 372 25.78 7.12 -48.43
C GLY A 372 24.36 6.97 -48.99
N ASP A 373 24.15 7.64 -50.09
CA ASP A 373 23.30 7.35 -51.29
C ASP A 373 22.06 6.43 -51.29
N VAL A 374 20.96 7.08 -51.67
CA VAL A 374 20.02 6.84 -52.81
C VAL A 374 19.39 5.43 -52.96
N ALA A 375 18.08 5.37 -52.85
CA ALA A 375 17.14 4.98 -53.89
C ALA A 375 15.67 5.19 -53.51
N SER A 376 15.03 5.87 -54.42
CA SER A 376 13.59 6.19 -54.49
C SER A 376 12.73 4.97 -54.77
N SER A 377 11.53 4.88 -54.18
CA SER A 377 10.30 4.58 -54.94
C SER A 377 9.02 4.77 -54.09
N ARG A 378 8.28 5.72 -54.54
CA ARG A 378 6.81 5.83 -54.73
C ARG A 378 5.85 5.30 -53.65
N ALA A 379 5.09 6.26 -53.27
CA ALA A 379 3.78 6.24 -52.61
C ALA A 379 2.75 5.29 -53.24
N GLU A 380 1.94 4.69 -52.40
CA GLU A 380 0.53 4.48 -52.71
C GLU A 380 -0.34 4.70 -51.47
N SER A 381 -1.50 5.28 -51.80
CA SER A 381 -2.47 5.97 -51.03
C SER A 381 -3.40 5.11 -50.19
N SER A 382 -3.86 5.76 -49.14
CA SER A 382 -5.05 5.51 -48.29
C SER A 382 -6.26 4.85 -48.95
N PRO A 383 -7.24 4.36 -48.14
CA PRO A 383 -8.31 5.28 -47.77
C PRO A 383 -8.75 5.27 -46.30
N ALA A 384 -9.15 6.45 -45.87
CA ALA A 384 -9.92 6.76 -44.71
C ALA A 384 -11.37 6.25 -44.81
N ILE A 385 -11.95 5.83 -43.69
CA ILE A 385 -13.40 5.65 -43.54
C ILE A 385 -13.87 6.58 -42.39
N PRO A 386 -15.03 7.24 -42.59
CA PRO A 386 -15.38 8.45 -41.92
C PRO A 386 -16.11 8.26 -40.58
N CYS A 387 -15.98 9.29 -39.78
CA CYS A 387 -16.79 9.62 -38.60
C CYS A 387 -18.16 10.09 -39.06
N GLU A 388 -19.24 9.51 -38.56
CA GLU A 388 -20.56 10.17 -38.58
C GLU A 388 -21.11 10.25 -37.15
N SER A 389 -21.24 11.50 -36.73
CA SER A 389 -22.11 11.96 -35.68
C SER A 389 -23.47 12.27 -36.32
N GLU A 390 -24.59 12.00 -35.64
CA GLU A 390 -25.68 12.94 -35.38
C GLU A 390 -27.04 12.28 -35.16
N LEU A 391 -27.77 12.88 -34.20
CA LEU A 391 -29.23 13.03 -34.12
C LEU A 391 -30.05 11.80 -33.71
N ALA A 392 -31.04 11.87 -32.85
CA ALA A 392 -31.86 12.96 -32.37
C ALA A 392 -32.70 12.50 -31.17
N ARG A 393 -33.15 13.47 -30.44
CA ARG A 393 -34.27 13.38 -29.48
C ARG A 393 -35.53 12.85 -30.13
N GLU A 394 -36.31 11.98 -29.43
CA GLU A 394 -37.72 12.30 -29.09
C GLU A 394 -38.45 11.13 -28.41
N SER A 395 -39.27 11.53 -27.46
CA SER A 395 -40.55 10.99 -27.02
C SER A 395 -40.58 9.66 -26.26
N GLY A 396 -41.01 9.85 -25.02
CA GLY A 396 -41.44 8.80 -24.11
C GLY A 396 -42.59 7.96 -24.62
N ARG A 397 -42.54 6.71 -24.14
CA ARG A 397 -43.72 5.91 -23.82
C ARG A 397 -43.32 4.79 -22.84
N SER A 398 -44.00 4.79 -21.72
CA SER A 398 -44.09 3.74 -20.74
C SER A 398 -44.47 2.41 -21.41
N VAL A 399 -43.65 1.36 -21.20
CA VAL A 399 -44.09 -0.02 -21.40
C VAL A 399 -43.74 -0.79 -20.14
N MET A 400 -44.80 -1.11 -19.42
CA MET A 400 -44.73 -2.12 -18.36
C MET A 400 -44.37 -3.47 -18.96
N ALA A 401 -43.22 -4.03 -18.60
CA ALA A 401 -42.88 -5.43 -18.84
C ALA A 401 -43.13 -6.22 -17.56
N SER A 402 -44.15 -7.05 -17.60
CA SER A 402 -44.49 -8.02 -16.57
C SER A 402 -43.38 -9.09 -16.46
N SER A 403 -42.64 -9.10 -15.37
CA SER A 403 -41.78 -10.22 -15.01
C SER A 403 -42.62 -11.30 -14.33
N ARG A 404 -42.71 -12.46 -14.97
CA ARG A 404 -43.28 -13.69 -14.35
C ARG A 404 -42.39 -14.12 -13.19
N ALA A 405 -42.92 -14.02 -11.99
CA ALA A 405 -42.38 -14.66 -10.80
C ALA A 405 -42.59 -16.16 -10.92
N SER A 406 -41.54 -16.95 -10.87
CA SER A 406 -41.57 -18.40 -10.63
C SER A 406 -41.86 -18.63 -9.13
N SER A 407 -42.99 -19.26 -8.87
CA SER A 407 -43.48 -19.62 -7.53
C SER A 407 -42.63 -20.72 -6.91
N PHE A 408 -42.12 -20.45 -5.70
CA PHE A 408 -41.62 -21.47 -4.78
C PHE A 408 -42.79 -22.12 -4.00
N PRO A 409 -42.73 -23.39 -3.62
CA PRO A 409 -43.79 -24.04 -2.87
C PRO A 409 -43.86 -23.51 -1.42
N GLN A 410 -44.98 -22.99 -1.05
CA GLN A 410 -45.31 -22.56 0.32
C GLN A 410 -45.66 -23.78 1.19
N GLY A 411 -44.74 -24.09 2.14
CA GLY A 411 -45.12 -24.85 3.32
C GLY A 411 -45.81 -23.91 4.31
N GLY A 412 -47.06 -24.22 4.72
CA GLY A 412 -47.89 -23.35 5.52
C GLY A 412 -47.29 -22.96 6.88
N ARG A 413 -47.22 -21.64 7.09
CA ARG A 413 -47.05 -21.00 8.39
C ARG A 413 -48.18 -19.99 8.61
N SER A 414 -48.56 -19.83 9.88
CA SER A 414 -49.65 -19.01 10.35
C SER A 414 -49.55 -17.54 9.89
N SER A 415 -50.67 -16.97 9.54
CA SER A 415 -50.89 -15.71 8.83
C SER A 415 -50.88 -14.45 9.72
N ASP A 416 -49.91 -14.27 10.63
CA ASP A 416 -49.88 -13.09 11.51
C ASP A 416 -48.50 -12.43 11.68
N GLU A 417 -47.49 -12.75 10.87
CA GLU A 417 -46.25 -11.97 10.83
C GLU A 417 -46.36 -10.92 9.75
N THR A 418 -46.34 -9.65 10.12
CA THR A 418 -46.38 -8.51 9.23
C THR A 418 -45.10 -8.44 8.39
N GLU A 419 -45.20 -7.97 7.15
CA GLU A 419 -44.06 -7.81 6.19
C GLU A 419 -42.93 -6.96 6.78
N ALA A 420 -43.20 -6.11 7.75
CA ALA A 420 -42.25 -5.35 8.55
C ALA A 420 -41.41 -6.20 9.52
N GLU A 421 -41.97 -7.30 10.04
CA GLU A 421 -41.25 -8.22 10.94
C GLU A 421 -40.32 -9.16 10.18
N ARG A 422 -40.52 -9.38 8.85
CA ARG A 422 -39.62 -10.14 7.98
C ARG A 422 -38.34 -9.38 7.60
N LEU A 423 -38.35 -8.07 7.66
CA LEU A 423 -37.20 -7.21 7.34
C LEU A 423 -36.28 -6.96 8.53
N THR A 424 -36.62 -7.43 9.72
CA THR A 424 -35.93 -7.05 10.97
C THR A 424 -34.97 -8.08 11.56
N GLN A 425 -34.80 -9.27 10.97
CA GLN A 425 -33.81 -10.24 11.47
C GLN A 425 -32.97 -10.81 10.34
N ALA A 426 -31.74 -10.25 10.17
CA ALA A 426 -30.72 -10.87 9.31
C ALA A 426 -30.40 -12.28 9.87
N ALA A 427 -30.72 -13.33 9.11
CA ALA A 427 -30.42 -14.70 9.50
C ALA A 427 -28.90 -14.91 9.47
N PHE A 428 -28.36 -15.52 10.52
CA PHE A 428 -26.93 -15.87 10.57
C PHE A 428 -26.81 -17.39 10.79
N HIS A 429 -25.87 -18.01 10.04
CA HIS A 429 -25.64 -19.47 10.08
C HIS A 429 -24.17 -19.80 10.37
N VAL A 430 -23.95 -20.95 10.99
CA VAL A 430 -22.62 -21.53 11.17
C VAL A 430 -22.54 -22.84 10.39
N VAL A 431 -21.46 -23.03 9.62
CA VAL A 431 -21.13 -24.28 8.95
C VAL A 431 -19.83 -24.82 9.53
N ASP A 432 -19.90 -25.95 10.20
CA ASP A 432 -18.78 -26.57 10.88
C ASP A 432 -17.80 -27.28 9.92
N GLY A 433 -16.68 -27.76 10.47
CA GLY A 433 -15.62 -28.39 9.69
C GLY A 433 -15.98 -29.76 9.12
N GLU A 434 -16.90 -30.52 9.74
CA GLU A 434 -17.34 -31.82 9.26
C GLU A 434 -18.24 -31.66 8.04
N VAL A 435 -19.22 -30.77 8.11
CA VAL A 435 -20.09 -30.40 6.99
C VAL A 435 -19.29 -29.85 5.84
N THR A 436 -18.37 -28.90 6.12
CA THR A 436 -17.48 -28.32 5.10
C THR A 436 -16.63 -29.40 4.41
N ALA A 437 -16.01 -30.30 5.17
CA ALA A 437 -15.18 -31.37 4.62
C ALA A 437 -15.98 -32.34 3.75
N ARG A 438 -17.19 -32.73 4.20
CA ARG A 438 -18.09 -33.63 3.47
C ARG A 438 -18.55 -33.01 2.15
N LEU A 439 -18.97 -31.77 2.14
CA LEU A 439 -19.45 -31.07 0.94
C LEU A 439 -18.33 -30.86 -0.09
N LEU A 440 -17.15 -30.48 0.35
CA LEU A 440 -15.98 -30.34 -0.54
C LEU A 440 -15.52 -31.69 -1.11
N ALA A 441 -15.62 -32.78 -0.34
CA ALA A 441 -15.25 -34.11 -0.79
C ALA A 441 -16.28 -34.74 -1.75
N ALA A 442 -17.54 -34.33 -1.68
CA ALA A 442 -18.60 -34.82 -2.55
C ALA A 442 -18.41 -34.36 -4.02
N ASP A 443 -17.92 -33.14 -4.22
CA ASP A 443 -17.66 -32.60 -5.56
C ASP A 443 -16.38 -31.73 -5.57
N PRO A 444 -15.21 -32.36 -5.66
CA PRO A 444 -13.94 -31.62 -5.71
C PRO A 444 -13.74 -30.88 -7.04
N LEU A 445 -14.38 -31.29 -8.13
CA LEU A 445 -14.24 -30.66 -9.44
C LEU A 445 -14.93 -29.29 -9.49
N ALA A 446 -16.10 -29.16 -8.85
CA ALA A 446 -16.76 -27.87 -8.73
C ALA A 446 -15.88 -26.81 -8.05
N CYS A 447 -14.93 -27.24 -7.19
CA CYS A 447 -13.96 -26.30 -6.59
C CYS A 447 -13.00 -25.72 -7.65
N ILE A 448 -12.63 -26.50 -8.66
CA ILE A 448 -11.80 -26.02 -9.78
C ILE A 448 -12.58 -25.00 -10.62
N ASP A 449 -13.87 -25.28 -10.87
CA ASP A 449 -14.72 -24.38 -11.64
C ASP A 449 -14.98 -23.07 -10.91
N ASP A 450 -15.25 -23.11 -9.60
CA ASP A 450 -15.38 -21.91 -8.77
C ASP A 450 -14.10 -21.04 -8.81
N VAL A 451 -12.93 -21.67 -8.66
CA VAL A 451 -11.64 -20.99 -8.69
C VAL A 451 -11.36 -20.41 -10.07
N GLN A 452 -11.66 -21.14 -11.15
CA GLN A 452 -11.51 -20.63 -12.51
C GLN A 452 -12.41 -19.42 -12.74
N ALA A 453 -13.68 -19.51 -12.37
CA ALA A 453 -14.63 -18.40 -12.50
C ALA A 453 -14.19 -17.17 -11.71
N ALA A 454 -13.65 -17.36 -10.50
CA ALA A 454 -13.16 -16.28 -9.66
C ALA A 454 -11.91 -15.60 -10.26
N TYR A 455 -10.97 -16.35 -10.85
CA TYR A 455 -9.82 -15.76 -11.55
C TYR A 455 -10.25 -14.95 -12.77
N LEU A 456 -11.17 -15.47 -13.57
CA LEU A 456 -11.70 -14.76 -14.74
C LEU A 456 -12.50 -13.51 -14.33
N ALA A 457 -13.24 -13.56 -13.22
CA ALA A 457 -13.95 -12.41 -12.68
C ALA A 457 -12.95 -11.36 -12.16
N HIS A 458 -11.84 -11.79 -11.56
CA HIS A 458 -10.79 -10.90 -11.07
C HIS A 458 -10.10 -10.16 -12.22
N GLU A 459 -9.69 -10.86 -13.26
CA GLU A 459 -9.10 -10.26 -14.46
C GLU A 459 -10.05 -9.28 -15.16
N ALA A 460 -11.36 -9.57 -15.14
CA ALA A 460 -12.40 -8.71 -15.69
C ALA A 460 -12.76 -7.51 -14.78
N GLY A 461 -12.02 -7.28 -13.67
CA GLY A 461 -12.27 -6.17 -12.74
C GLY A 461 -13.57 -6.30 -11.93
N ARG A 462 -14.18 -7.49 -11.85
CA ARG A 462 -15.43 -7.76 -11.12
C ARG A 462 -15.22 -8.23 -9.69
N THR A 463 -14.05 -7.95 -9.13
CA THR A 463 -13.72 -8.27 -7.74
C THR A 463 -13.08 -7.08 -7.03
N VAL A 464 -13.21 -7.04 -5.72
CA VAL A 464 -12.41 -6.18 -4.85
C VAL A 464 -11.56 -7.08 -3.98
N ASN A 465 -10.26 -6.96 -4.07
CA ASN A 465 -9.31 -7.83 -3.40
C ASN A 465 -8.15 -6.99 -2.85
N PRO A 466 -8.38 -6.31 -1.71
CA PRO A 466 -7.37 -5.44 -1.10
C PRO A 466 -6.19 -6.24 -0.55
N ASP A 467 -5.13 -5.55 -0.17
CA ASP A 467 -3.96 -6.16 0.43
C ASP A 467 -4.32 -6.98 1.68
N SER A 468 -3.65 -8.11 1.84
CA SER A 468 -3.80 -8.93 3.05
C SER A 468 -3.19 -8.24 4.26
N TYR A 469 -3.89 -8.27 5.39
CA TYR A 469 -3.40 -7.73 6.66
C TYR A 469 -2.85 -8.84 7.54
N PHE A 470 -1.63 -8.62 8.07
CA PHE A 470 -0.93 -9.60 8.90
C PHE A 470 -0.89 -9.15 10.36
N LEU A 471 -1.53 -9.91 11.23
CA LEU A 471 -1.28 -9.84 12.67
C LEU A 471 -0.05 -10.69 12.98
N ARG A 472 1.03 -10.07 13.40
CA ARG A 472 2.30 -10.70 13.76
C ARG A 472 2.53 -10.59 15.26
N PHE A 473 3.21 -11.59 15.83
CA PHE A 473 3.48 -11.67 17.26
C PHE A 473 4.98 -11.42 17.49
N PRO A 474 5.38 -10.29 18.10
CA PRO A 474 6.80 -9.96 18.30
C PRO A 474 7.56 -11.03 19.08
N GLU A 475 6.91 -11.64 20.08
CA GLU A 475 7.51 -12.69 20.93
C GLU A 475 7.51 -14.09 20.27
N ALA A 476 6.77 -14.25 19.19
CA ALA A 476 6.63 -15.51 18.45
C ALA A 476 6.58 -15.24 16.94
N PRO A 477 7.67 -14.80 16.30
CA PRO A 477 7.67 -14.27 14.91
C PRO A 477 7.29 -15.33 13.85
N ALA A 478 7.37 -16.61 14.19
CA ALA A 478 6.88 -17.70 13.33
C ALA A 478 5.34 -17.75 13.26
N ASN A 479 4.65 -17.23 14.28
CA ASN A 479 3.20 -17.21 14.37
C ASN A 479 2.63 -16.01 13.64
N ARG A 480 1.51 -16.20 12.98
CA ARG A 480 0.79 -15.11 12.29
C ARG A 480 -0.69 -15.43 12.14
N ILE A 481 -1.51 -14.38 12.08
CA ILE A 481 -2.89 -14.45 11.60
C ILE A 481 -3.01 -13.50 10.42
N ILE A 482 -3.74 -13.91 9.39
CA ILE A 482 -3.88 -13.16 8.14
C ILE A 482 -5.35 -12.90 7.90
N ALA A 483 -5.70 -11.65 7.68
CA ALA A 483 -7.01 -11.21 7.22
C ALA A 483 -6.97 -11.01 5.70
N LEU A 484 -7.88 -11.68 4.99
CA LEU A 484 -8.02 -11.58 3.53
C LEU A 484 -9.47 -11.14 3.22
N PRO A 485 -9.77 -9.84 3.31
CA PRO A 485 -11.06 -9.32 2.88
C PRO A 485 -11.16 -9.39 1.35
N ALA A 486 -12.37 -9.65 0.83
CA ALA A 486 -12.61 -9.65 -0.61
C ALA A 486 -14.10 -9.42 -0.91
N SER A 487 -14.40 -9.07 -2.16
CA SER A 487 -15.76 -9.01 -2.70
C SER A 487 -15.77 -9.55 -4.12
N LEU A 488 -16.77 -10.36 -4.44
CA LEU A 488 -17.04 -10.91 -5.75
C LEU A 488 -18.38 -10.36 -6.24
N SER A 489 -18.36 -9.72 -7.41
CA SER A 489 -19.55 -9.20 -8.09
C SER A 489 -20.02 -10.21 -9.18
N GLY A 490 -21.27 -10.12 -9.58
CA GLY A 490 -21.87 -10.99 -10.63
C GLY A 490 -23.27 -11.38 -10.27
N ASP A 491 -23.75 -12.49 -10.83
CA ASP A 491 -25.13 -12.98 -10.61
C ASP A 491 -25.41 -13.35 -9.15
N GLN A 492 -24.37 -13.67 -8.42
CA GLN A 492 -24.45 -14.08 -7.02
C GLN A 492 -23.33 -13.35 -6.23
N PRO A 493 -23.51 -12.05 -5.98
CA PRO A 493 -22.50 -11.25 -5.33
C PRO A 493 -22.33 -11.65 -3.88
N VAL A 494 -21.08 -11.59 -3.38
CA VAL A 494 -20.74 -11.87 -1.98
C VAL A 494 -19.51 -11.05 -1.58
N SER A 495 -19.56 -10.49 -0.39
CA SER A 495 -18.40 -9.90 0.27
C SER A 495 -18.04 -10.75 1.50
N GLY A 496 -16.85 -10.57 2.03
CA GLY A 496 -16.47 -11.32 3.21
C GLY A 496 -15.00 -11.23 3.55
N ILE A 497 -14.62 -12.05 4.53
CA ILE A 497 -13.24 -12.09 5.00
C ILE A 497 -12.86 -13.52 5.41
N LYS A 498 -11.70 -13.98 4.92
CA LYS A 498 -11.04 -15.13 5.52
C LYS A 498 -10.09 -14.65 6.62
N TRP A 499 -10.21 -15.22 7.80
CA TRP A 499 -9.33 -15.04 8.93
C TRP A 499 -8.59 -16.36 9.19
N ILE A 500 -7.30 -16.43 8.82
CA ILE A 500 -6.50 -17.66 8.86
C ILE A 500 -5.29 -17.50 9.76
N SER A 501 -5.11 -18.38 10.73
CA SER A 501 -3.93 -18.47 11.57
C SER A 501 -2.92 -19.47 11.03
N SER A 502 -1.63 -19.25 11.32
CA SER A 502 -0.53 -20.17 11.05
C SER A 502 0.42 -20.15 12.25
N PHE A 503 0.37 -21.21 13.02
CA PHE A 503 1.15 -21.41 14.26
C PHE A 503 1.95 -22.71 14.12
N PRO A 504 3.20 -22.67 13.65
CA PRO A 504 4.00 -23.85 13.37
C PRO A 504 4.14 -24.80 14.57
N GLY A 505 4.31 -24.29 15.78
CA GLY A 505 4.44 -25.09 17.00
C GLY A 505 3.19 -25.91 17.40
N ASN A 506 2.03 -25.69 16.76
CA ASN A 506 0.84 -26.50 17.04
C ASN A 506 1.03 -27.99 16.71
N VAL A 507 1.88 -28.28 15.73
CA VAL A 507 2.16 -29.67 15.30
C VAL A 507 2.76 -30.48 16.44
N ASP A 508 3.60 -29.87 17.27
CA ASP A 508 4.25 -30.51 18.41
C ASP A 508 3.23 -30.91 19.52
N THR A 509 2.05 -30.28 19.49
CA THR A 509 0.94 -30.56 20.44
C THR A 509 -0.19 -31.37 19.81
N GLY A 510 -0.01 -31.86 18.57
CA GLY A 510 -1.01 -32.63 17.83
C GLY A 510 -2.14 -31.79 17.21
N LEU A 511 -2.04 -30.46 17.25
CA LEU A 511 -2.99 -29.55 16.59
C LEU A 511 -2.54 -29.27 15.15
N GLN A 512 -3.49 -28.87 14.32
CA GLN A 512 -3.16 -28.42 12.97
C GLN A 512 -2.40 -27.09 13.01
N ARG A 513 -1.37 -26.96 12.16
CA ARG A 513 -0.57 -25.73 12.02
C ARG A 513 -1.42 -24.51 11.67
N ALA A 514 -2.45 -24.71 10.87
CA ALA A 514 -3.33 -23.63 10.40
C ALA A 514 -4.79 -23.93 10.76
N SER A 515 -5.50 -22.90 11.18
CA SER A 515 -6.94 -22.89 11.32
C SER A 515 -7.52 -21.63 10.67
N ALA A 516 -8.74 -21.71 10.15
CA ALA A 516 -9.34 -20.57 9.46
C ALA A 516 -10.85 -20.53 9.67
N VAL A 517 -11.38 -19.30 9.66
CA VAL A 517 -12.82 -19.06 9.51
C VAL A 517 -13.04 -18.14 8.30
N LEU A 518 -14.18 -18.32 7.65
CA LEU A 518 -14.66 -17.48 6.56
C LEU A 518 -15.99 -16.87 6.98
N ILE A 519 -16.05 -15.55 6.98
CA ILE A 519 -17.29 -14.80 7.20
C ILE A 519 -17.79 -14.33 5.85
N LEU A 520 -19.05 -14.60 5.54
CA LEU A 520 -19.73 -14.15 4.32
C LEU A 520 -20.71 -13.03 4.68
N ASN A 521 -20.64 -11.95 3.92
CA ASN A 521 -21.46 -10.76 4.07
C ASN A 521 -22.33 -10.52 2.84
N ASP A 522 -23.53 -10.09 3.06
CA ASP A 522 -24.41 -9.55 2.02
C ASP A 522 -23.83 -8.20 1.52
N PRO A 523 -23.55 -8.03 0.23
CA PRO A 523 -22.89 -6.83 -0.26
C PRO A 523 -23.80 -5.60 -0.34
N VAL A 524 -25.13 -5.76 -0.17
CA VAL A 524 -26.10 -4.67 -0.21
C VAL A 524 -26.31 -4.10 1.19
N THR A 525 -26.51 -4.98 2.16
CA THR A 525 -26.80 -4.58 3.55
C THR A 525 -25.56 -4.51 4.43
N GLY A 526 -24.47 -5.17 4.02
CA GLY A 526 -23.24 -5.31 4.81
C GLY A 526 -23.33 -6.32 5.95
N TYR A 527 -24.51 -6.86 6.24
CA TYR A 527 -24.69 -7.85 7.33
C TYR A 527 -23.95 -9.15 7.00
N ALA A 528 -23.24 -9.70 7.99
CA ALA A 528 -22.73 -11.04 7.89
C ALA A 528 -23.90 -12.05 7.99
N PHE A 529 -23.95 -13.02 7.09
CA PHE A 529 -24.99 -14.04 7.09
C PHE A 529 -24.47 -15.44 7.38
N ALA A 530 -23.16 -15.67 7.32
CA ALA A 530 -22.58 -16.97 7.60
C ALA A 530 -21.15 -16.88 8.15
N CYS A 531 -20.80 -17.86 8.99
CA CYS A 531 -19.44 -18.18 9.40
C CYS A 531 -19.16 -19.66 9.12
N LEU A 532 -18.11 -19.96 8.35
CA LEU A 532 -17.73 -21.30 7.97
C LEU A 532 -16.35 -21.66 8.54
N GLU A 533 -16.12 -22.93 8.92
CA GLU A 533 -14.77 -23.45 9.06
C GLU A 533 -14.09 -23.40 7.68
N ALA A 534 -12.93 -22.78 7.59
CA ALA A 534 -12.33 -22.44 6.30
C ALA A 534 -10.93 -22.99 6.08
N SER A 535 -10.37 -23.78 6.98
CA SER A 535 -9.05 -24.41 6.73
C SER A 535 -9.11 -25.39 5.56
N ARG A 536 -10.23 -26.15 5.46
CA ARG A 536 -10.51 -27.04 4.32
C ARG A 536 -10.82 -26.28 3.04
N ILE A 537 -11.58 -25.23 3.09
CA ILE A 537 -11.87 -24.35 1.95
C ILE A 537 -10.54 -23.80 1.41
N SER A 538 -9.67 -23.29 2.29
CA SER A 538 -8.37 -22.74 1.90
C SER A 538 -7.44 -23.79 1.26
N ALA A 539 -7.44 -25.02 1.75
CA ALA A 539 -6.65 -26.10 1.16
C ALA A 539 -7.18 -26.51 -0.22
N MET A 540 -8.50 -26.68 -0.35
CA MET A 540 -9.15 -27.12 -1.59
C MET A 540 -9.03 -26.07 -2.69
N ARG A 541 -9.26 -24.77 -2.41
CA ARG A 541 -9.06 -23.72 -3.42
C ARG A 541 -7.59 -23.56 -3.82
N THR A 542 -6.64 -23.84 -2.92
CA THR A 542 -5.20 -23.83 -3.23
C THR A 542 -4.85 -25.01 -4.15
N ALA A 543 -5.39 -26.18 -3.86
CA ALA A 543 -5.21 -27.34 -4.73
C ALA A 543 -5.87 -27.15 -6.10
N ALA A 544 -7.06 -26.56 -6.13
CA ALA A 544 -7.74 -26.20 -7.38
C ALA A 544 -6.93 -25.21 -8.23
N SER A 545 -6.34 -24.19 -7.60
CA SER A 545 -5.43 -23.24 -8.28
C SER A 545 -4.20 -23.95 -8.86
N ALA A 546 -3.59 -24.87 -8.11
CA ALA A 546 -2.43 -25.64 -8.54
C ALA A 546 -2.76 -26.51 -9.77
N VAL A 547 -3.87 -27.25 -9.71
CA VAL A 547 -4.34 -28.09 -10.83
C VAL A 547 -4.69 -27.24 -12.05
N LEU A 548 -5.39 -26.13 -11.85
CA LEU A 548 -5.75 -25.22 -12.94
C LEU A 548 -4.50 -24.62 -13.60
N GLY A 549 -3.52 -24.18 -12.81
CA GLY A 549 -2.23 -23.73 -13.32
C GLY A 549 -1.51 -24.81 -14.14
N ALA A 550 -1.46 -26.04 -13.61
CA ALA A 550 -0.86 -27.17 -14.31
C ALA A 550 -1.58 -27.49 -15.63
N ARG A 551 -2.93 -27.51 -15.65
CA ARG A 551 -3.71 -27.73 -16.87
C ARG A 551 -3.29 -26.77 -17.99
N TRP A 552 -3.24 -25.49 -17.70
CA TRP A 552 -2.94 -24.47 -18.72
C TRP A 552 -1.47 -24.45 -19.12
N MET A 553 -0.55 -24.63 -18.18
CA MET A 553 0.87 -24.70 -18.48
C MET A 553 1.29 -26.01 -19.19
N ASN A 554 0.58 -27.10 -18.94
CA ASN A 554 0.78 -28.38 -19.64
C ASN A 554 -0.11 -28.53 -20.89
N ARG A 555 -0.61 -27.41 -21.46
CA ARG A 555 -1.41 -27.37 -22.71
C ARG A 555 -2.64 -28.29 -22.69
N GLN A 556 -3.34 -28.32 -21.54
CA GLN A 556 -4.52 -29.16 -21.26
C GLN A 556 -4.24 -30.69 -21.28
N GLN A 557 -2.99 -31.10 -21.40
CA GLN A 557 -2.64 -32.55 -21.29
C GLN A 557 -2.63 -32.93 -19.80
N ARG A 558 -3.39 -33.97 -19.45
CA ARG A 558 -3.51 -34.48 -18.08
C ARG A 558 -2.76 -35.80 -17.91
N HIS A 559 -1.61 -35.93 -18.56
CA HIS A 559 -0.72 -37.07 -18.44
C HIS A 559 0.71 -36.59 -18.25
N VAL A 560 1.39 -37.11 -17.23
CA VAL A 560 2.82 -36.92 -16.95
C VAL A 560 3.44 -38.24 -16.50
N ARG A 561 4.71 -38.44 -16.77
CA ARG A 561 5.39 -39.65 -16.31
C ARG A 561 5.66 -39.54 -14.79
N ARG A 562 6.22 -38.42 -14.34
CA ARG A 562 6.60 -38.24 -12.95
C ARG A 562 6.12 -36.91 -12.43
N MET A 563 5.47 -36.96 -11.26
CA MET A 563 5.12 -35.77 -10.47
C MET A 563 5.91 -35.79 -9.16
N ALA A 564 6.53 -34.68 -8.81
CA ALA A 564 7.30 -34.58 -7.57
C ALA A 564 6.65 -33.58 -6.59
N PHE A 565 6.69 -33.95 -5.32
CA PHE A 565 6.29 -33.09 -4.20
C PHE A 565 7.49 -32.79 -3.32
N ILE A 566 7.77 -31.50 -3.17
CA ILE A 566 8.78 -30.96 -2.23
C ILE A 566 8.01 -30.30 -1.10
N GLY A 567 8.05 -30.94 0.08
CA GLY A 567 7.11 -30.72 1.17
C GLY A 567 5.91 -31.65 1.12
N ALA A 568 5.70 -32.45 2.16
CA ALA A 568 4.70 -33.53 2.22
C ALA A 568 3.56 -33.28 3.22
N GLY A 569 3.24 -32.01 3.49
CA GLY A 569 2.20 -31.59 4.42
C GLY A 569 0.78 -31.74 3.87
N PHE A 570 -0.18 -31.21 4.64
CA PHE A 570 -1.61 -31.27 4.32
C PHE A 570 -1.95 -30.68 2.94
N ILE A 571 -1.29 -29.58 2.55
CA ILE A 571 -1.51 -28.92 1.23
C ILE A 571 -1.02 -29.82 0.10
N ALA A 572 0.19 -30.43 0.22
CA ALA A 572 0.72 -31.37 -0.77
C ALA A 572 -0.24 -32.54 -1.01
N ARG A 573 -0.76 -33.15 0.08
CA ARG A 573 -1.75 -34.22 0.01
C ARG A 573 -3.03 -33.78 -0.70
N THR A 574 -3.56 -32.61 -0.37
CA THR A 574 -4.79 -32.08 -0.99
C THR A 574 -4.58 -31.79 -2.47
N ILE A 575 -3.38 -31.30 -2.86
CA ILE A 575 -3.02 -31.10 -4.28
C ILE A 575 -2.99 -32.42 -5.00
N LEU A 576 -2.35 -33.46 -4.45
CA LEU A 576 -2.32 -34.80 -5.05
C LEU A 576 -3.73 -35.37 -5.25
N ASP A 577 -4.57 -35.29 -4.22
CA ASP A 577 -5.97 -35.73 -4.28
C ASP A 577 -6.75 -35.00 -5.39
N MET A 578 -6.53 -33.70 -5.53
CA MET A 578 -7.18 -32.87 -6.55
C MET A 578 -6.70 -33.21 -7.97
N PHE A 579 -5.40 -33.47 -8.19
CA PHE A 579 -4.87 -33.90 -9.47
C PHE A 579 -5.50 -35.22 -9.91
N VAL A 580 -5.62 -36.19 -8.99
CA VAL A 580 -6.26 -37.47 -9.28
C VAL A 580 -7.75 -37.27 -9.56
N SER A 581 -8.45 -36.47 -8.77
CA SER A 581 -9.87 -36.17 -9.00
C SER A 581 -10.12 -35.50 -10.35
N ASP A 582 -9.15 -34.71 -10.84
CA ASP A 582 -9.17 -34.05 -12.15
C ASP A 582 -8.80 -34.99 -13.32
N GLY A 583 -8.56 -36.26 -13.05
CA GLY A 583 -8.26 -37.27 -14.07
C GLY A 583 -6.83 -37.21 -14.61
N TRP A 584 -5.87 -36.66 -13.84
CA TRP A 584 -4.46 -36.72 -14.23
C TRP A 584 -3.94 -38.15 -14.11
N ALA A 585 -3.31 -38.62 -15.17
CA ALA A 585 -2.56 -39.88 -15.18
C ALA A 585 -1.07 -39.57 -14.92
N MET A 586 -0.48 -40.27 -13.97
CA MET A 586 0.94 -40.20 -13.65
C MET A 586 1.49 -41.58 -13.34
N ASP A 587 2.70 -41.90 -13.87
CA ASP A 587 3.29 -43.21 -13.72
C ASP A 587 3.90 -43.41 -12.33
N SER A 588 4.46 -42.31 -11.75
CA SER A 588 5.05 -42.32 -10.42
C SER A 588 4.96 -40.96 -9.74
N VAL A 589 5.05 -40.98 -8.40
CA VAL A 589 5.11 -39.80 -7.52
C VAL A 589 6.41 -39.87 -6.73
N SER A 590 7.26 -38.85 -6.87
CA SER A 590 8.49 -38.70 -6.05
C SER A 590 8.24 -37.66 -4.93
N VAL A 591 8.73 -37.94 -3.74
CA VAL A 591 8.48 -37.09 -2.58
C VAL A 591 9.80 -36.81 -1.84
N PHE A 592 10.01 -35.52 -1.56
CA PHE A 592 11.06 -35.02 -0.68
C PHE A 592 10.46 -34.18 0.44
N ASP A 593 10.81 -34.49 1.69
CA ASP A 593 10.53 -33.66 2.85
C ASP A 593 11.71 -33.74 3.82
N GLN A 594 11.96 -32.68 4.60
CA GLN A 594 12.99 -32.70 5.64
C GLN A 594 12.65 -33.70 6.77
N HIS A 595 11.36 -34.00 6.94
CA HIS A 595 10.86 -35.01 7.88
C HIS A 595 10.49 -36.27 7.10
N GLU A 596 11.28 -37.32 7.23
CA GLU A 596 11.11 -38.59 6.52
C GLU A 596 9.71 -39.18 6.72
N ASP A 597 9.18 -39.15 7.94
CA ASP A 597 7.83 -39.61 8.26
C ASP A 597 6.74 -38.93 7.45
N SER A 598 6.90 -37.62 7.17
CA SER A 598 5.95 -36.85 6.35
C SER A 598 5.99 -37.34 4.89
N ALA A 599 7.19 -37.56 4.34
CA ALA A 599 7.36 -38.08 2.99
C ALA A 599 6.72 -39.48 2.86
N LEU A 600 7.02 -40.39 3.78
CA LEU A 600 6.44 -41.74 3.83
C LEU A 600 4.93 -41.74 4.01
N ALA A 601 4.38 -40.78 4.78
CA ALA A 601 2.94 -40.65 4.94
C ALA A 601 2.26 -40.25 3.63
N LEU A 602 2.82 -39.31 2.84
CA LEU A 602 2.28 -38.90 1.53
C LEU A 602 2.39 -40.04 0.52
N ILE A 603 3.50 -40.76 0.48
CA ILE A 603 3.70 -41.96 -0.37
C ILE A 603 2.66 -43.04 -0.03
N SER A 604 2.47 -43.33 1.26
CA SER A 604 1.47 -44.27 1.75
C SER A 604 0.05 -43.85 1.36
N HIS A 605 -0.24 -42.55 1.38
CA HIS A 605 -1.52 -42.00 0.94
C HIS A 605 -1.70 -42.19 -0.57
N ALA A 606 -0.70 -41.85 -1.41
CA ALA A 606 -0.69 -42.05 -2.85
C ALA A 606 -0.98 -43.52 -3.22
N ALA A 607 -0.30 -44.46 -2.58
CA ALA A 607 -0.47 -45.87 -2.82
C ALA A 607 -1.84 -46.41 -2.39
N ARG A 608 -2.27 -46.10 -1.16
CA ARG A 608 -3.52 -46.64 -0.59
C ARG A 608 -4.77 -46.02 -1.17
N ARG A 609 -4.77 -44.73 -1.40
CA ARG A 609 -5.97 -43.97 -1.86
C ARG A 609 -6.10 -43.98 -3.37
N HIS A 610 -4.96 -43.88 -4.07
CA HIS A 610 -4.96 -43.63 -5.52
C HIS A 610 -4.28 -44.73 -6.34
N ARG A 611 -3.67 -45.75 -5.70
CA ARG A 611 -2.93 -46.87 -6.35
C ARG A 611 -1.74 -46.35 -7.17
N LEU A 612 -1.15 -45.23 -6.78
CA LEU A 612 0.01 -44.65 -7.44
C LEU A 612 1.32 -45.20 -6.81
N ASN A 613 2.29 -45.44 -7.65
CA ASN A 613 3.63 -45.76 -7.22
C ASN A 613 4.31 -44.53 -6.69
N GLY A 614 4.69 -44.54 -5.40
CA GLY A 614 5.38 -43.43 -4.75
C GLY A 614 6.76 -43.85 -4.26
N GLU A 615 7.74 -42.98 -4.38
CA GLU A 615 9.08 -43.16 -3.89
C GLU A 615 9.59 -41.94 -3.14
N GLN A 616 10.36 -42.15 -2.08
CA GLN A 616 11.10 -41.09 -1.42
C GLN A 616 12.44 -40.92 -2.15
N THR A 617 12.78 -39.66 -2.46
CA THR A 617 14.02 -39.36 -3.17
C THR A 617 14.63 -38.06 -2.65
N ASP A 618 15.81 -37.70 -3.15
CA ASP A 618 16.43 -36.44 -2.80
C ASP A 618 15.82 -35.24 -3.54
N LEU A 619 16.16 -34.04 -3.10
CA LEU A 619 15.68 -32.80 -3.71
C LEU A 619 16.07 -32.70 -5.19
N HIS A 620 17.33 -33.07 -5.53
CA HIS A 620 17.83 -32.94 -6.90
C HIS A 620 17.04 -33.80 -7.88
N ASP A 621 16.72 -35.02 -7.49
CA ASP A 621 15.95 -35.95 -8.32
C ASP A 621 14.47 -35.48 -8.44
N CYS A 622 13.87 -34.96 -7.36
CA CYS A 622 12.53 -34.35 -7.42
C CYS A 622 12.45 -33.21 -8.45
N LEU A 623 13.50 -32.39 -8.55
CA LEU A 623 13.55 -31.28 -9.51
C LEU A 623 13.57 -31.74 -10.98
N GLN A 624 13.81 -33.05 -11.28
CA GLN A 624 13.80 -33.60 -12.63
C GLN A 624 12.42 -34.13 -13.07
N ALA A 625 11.39 -34.08 -12.22
CA ALA A 625 10.05 -34.53 -12.58
C ALA A 625 9.39 -33.65 -13.65
N ASP A 626 8.38 -34.17 -14.35
CA ASP A 626 7.66 -33.39 -15.37
C ASP A 626 6.81 -32.27 -14.77
N VAL A 627 6.22 -32.54 -13.58
CA VAL A 627 5.54 -31.58 -12.75
C VAL A 627 6.19 -31.59 -11.37
N VAL A 628 6.61 -30.40 -10.90
CA VAL A 628 7.22 -30.23 -9.57
C VAL A 628 6.33 -29.31 -8.73
N VAL A 629 5.93 -29.78 -7.55
CA VAL A 629 5.07 -29.07 -6.61
C VAL A 629 5.88 -28.69 -5.38
N PHE A 630 6.06 -27.41 -5.15
CA PHE A 630 6.62 -26.87 -3.92
C PHE A 630 5.49 -26.53 -2.93
N ALA A 631 5.45 -27.23 -1.82
CA ALA A 631 4.46 -27.03 -0.76
C ALA A 631 5.14 -27.00 0.63
N THR A 632 6.23 -26.25 0.74
CA THR A 632 7.09 -26.15 1.92
C THR A 632 6.71 -24.95 2.82
N THR A 633 7.52 -24.72 3.84
CA THR A 633 7.45 -23.54 4.72
C THR A 633 8.77 -22.78 4.75
N ALA A 634 9.58 -22.92 3.72
CA ALA A 634 10.91 -22.32 3.63
C ALA A 634 10.87 -20.79 3.85
N PRO A 635 11.73 -20.25 4.70
CA PRO A 635 11.80 -18.81 4.95
C PRO A 635 12.57 -18.05 3.87
N SER A 636 13.43 -18.74 3.11
CA SER A 636 14.29 -18.20 2.05
C SER A 636 14.47 -19.21 0.93
N PRO A 637 14.86 -18.76 -0.28
CA PRO A 637 15.14 -19.62 -1.42
C PRO A 637 16.26 -20.63 -1.12
N TYR A 638 16.06 -21.86 -1.58
CA TYR A 638 17.06 -22.95 -1.50
C TYR A 638 17.31 -23.65 -2.84
N VAL A 639 16.46 -23.43 -3.84
CA VAL A 639 16.75 -23.78 -5.24
C VAL A 639 17.40 -22.56 -5.87
N LEU A 640 18.73 -22.57 -5.92
CA LEU A 640 19.53 -21.40 -6.27
C LEU A 640 19.89 -21.34 -7.77
N GLU A 641 20.10 -22.50 -8.38
CA GLU A 641 20.51 -22.63 -9.78
C GLU A 641 19.30 -22.87 -10.71
N PRO A 642 19.33 -22.38 -11.95
CA PRO A 642 18.31 -22.66 -12.94
C PRO A 642 18.38 -24.11 -13.44
N VAL A 643 17.64 -25.00 -12.78
CA VAL A 643 17.68 -26.47 -12.98
C VAL A 643 16.52 -26.99 -13.84
N PHE A 644 15.50 -26.15 -14.10
CA PHE A 644 14.30 -26.59 -14.82
C PHE A 644 14.50 -26.59 -16.33
N ARG A 645 14.03 -27.67 -16.99
CA ARG A 645 14.12 -27.86 -18.43
C ARG A 645 12.94 -27.24 -19.18
N PRO A 646 13.08 -26.93 -20.48
CA PRO A 646 11.96 -26.48 -21.32
C PRO A 646 10.78 -27.44 -21.26
N GLY A 647 9.57 -26.89 -21.17
CA GLY A 647 8.31 -27.63 -21.08
C GLY A 647 7.98 -28.23 -19.72
N GLN A 648 8.86 -28.14 -18.75
CA GLN A 648 8.60 -28.54 -17.36
C GLN A 648 7.62 -27.61 -16.69
N VAL A 649 6.72 -28.14 -15.88
CA VAL A 649 5.73 -27.39 -15.09
C VAL A 649 6.15 -27.35 -13.63
N VAL A 650 6.21 -26.16 -13.06
CA VAL A 650 6.57 -25.93 -11.66
C VAL A 650 5.44 -25.18 -10.96
N LEU A 651 4.93 -25.78 -9.91
CA LEU A 651 3.88 -25.21 -9.06
C LEU A 651 4.51 -24.72 -7.76
N ASN A 652 4.89 -23.46 -7.73
CA ASN A 652 5.53 -22.81 -6.59
C ASN A 652 4.45 -22.31 -5.60
N ILE A 653 3.78 -23.26 -4.95
CA ILE A 653 2.64 -23.00 -4.03
C ILE A 653 3.13 -22.45 -2.70
N SER A 654 4.31 -22.85 -2.27
CA SER A 654 5.07 -22.20 -1.19
C SER A 654 5.83 -21.00 -1.75
N LEU A 655 5.81 -19.88 -1.08
CA LEU A 655 6.08 -18.56 -1.65
C LEU A 655 7.56 -18.29 -2.03
N ARG A 656 8.56 -19.01 -1.43
CA ARG A 656 9.95 -18.54 -1.38
C ARG A 656 11.01 -19.57 -1.72
N ASP A 657 10.68 -20.63 -2.39
CA ASP A 657 11.58 -21.77 -2.61
C ASP A 657 12.63 -21.52 -3.69
N LEU A 658 12.31 -20.63 -4.65
CA LEU A 658 13.07 -20.40 -5.87
C LEU A 658 13.83 -19.06 -5.82
N SER A 659 15.08 -19.08 -6.25
CA SER A 659 15.92 -17.88 -6.34
C SER A 659 15.51 -16.93 -7.49
N PRO A 660 15.97 -15.66 -7.46
CA PRO A 660 15.80 -14.73 -8.57
C PRO A 660 16.29 -15.27 -9.92
N GLU A 661 17.41 -16.01 -9.93
CA GLU A 661 18.03 -16.58 -11.13
C GLU A 661 17.15 -17.64 -11.77
N VAL A 662 16.49 -18.47 -10.97
CA VAL A 662 15.52 -19.47 -11.43
C VAL A 662 14.30 -18.79 -12.05
N ILE A 663 13.75 -17.80 -11.35
CA ILE A 663 12.58 -17.04 -11.79
C ILE A 663 12.87 -16.33 -13.13
N ALA A 664 14.01 -15.66 -13.29
CA ALA A 664 14.33 -14.88 -14.48
C ALA A 664 14.40 -15.72 -15.78
N ARG A 665 14.62 -17.04 -15.69
CA ARG A 665 14.78 -17.92 -16.86
C ARG A 665 13.54 -18.71 -17.26
N ALA A 666 12.43 -18.53 -16.52
CA ALA A 666 11.19 -19.27 -16.76
C ALA A 666 10.09 -18.38 -17.39
N ASN A 667 9.00 -19.03 -17.85
CA ASN A 667 7.72 -18.38 -18.02
C ASN A 667 7.11 -18.26 -16.63
N ASN A 668 6.87 -17.05 -16.14
CA ASN A 668 6.31 -16.83 -14.80
C ASN A 668 4.85 -16.42 -14.89
N ILE A 669 3.98 -17.28 -14.41
CA ILE A 669 2.54 -17.07 -14.31
C ILE A 669 2.17 -16.85 -12.86
N LEU A 670 1.43 -15.78 -12.59
CA LEU A 670 0.99 -15.38 -11.26
C LEU A 670 -0.54 -15.48 -11.15
N ASP A 671 -1.08 -15.40 -9.95
CA ASP A 671 -2.52 -15.23 -9.77
C ASP A 671 -2.93 -13.74 -9.85
N ASP A 672 -2.13 -12.86 -9.27
CA ASP A 672 -2.21 -11.41 -9.38
C ASP A 672 -0.79 -10.83 -9.24
N VAL A 673 -0.42 -9.93 -10.16
CA VAL A 673 0.95 -9.39 -10.21
C VAL A 673 1.25 -8.53 -8.98
N GLU A 674 0.35 -7.62 -8.64
CA GLU A 674 0.59 -6.66 -7.55
C GLU A 674 0.54 -7.33 -6.18
N HIS A 675 -0.30 -8.34 -5.98
CA HIS A 675 -0.33 -9.13 -4.74
C HIS A 675 0.92 -9.98 -4.57
N CYS A 676 1.36 -10.65 -5.63
CA CYS A 676 2.56 -11.50 -5.58
C CYS A 676 3.82 -10.70 -5.27
N LEU A 677 3.91 -9.44 -5.69
CA LEU A 677 5.10 -8.60 -5.52
C LEU A 677 5.16 -7.87 -4.15
N LYS A 678 4.34 -8.24 -3.18
CA LYS A 678 4.29 -7.55 -1.86
C LYS A 678 4.79 -8.37 -0.68
N ALA A 679 4.93 -9.69 -0.80
CA ALA A 679 5.12 -10.57 0.36
C ALA A 679 6.45 -11.33 0.36
N GLN A 680 7.49 -10.80 -0.24
CA GLN A 680 8.79 -11.47 -0.40
C GLN A 680 8.65 -12.86 -1.05
N THR A 681 7.75 -12.98 -2.01
CA THR A 681 7.62 -14.18 -2.84
C THR A 681 8.84 -14.34 -3.75
N SER A 682 9.07 -15.53 -4.32
CA SER A 682 10.16 -15.73 -5.30
C SER A 682 10.11 -14.70 -6.46
N PRO A 683 8.94 -14.38 -7.07
CA PRO A 683 8.85 -13.30 -8.05
C PRO A 683 9.18 -11.91 -7.50
N ASP A 684 8.75 -11.57 -6.26
CA ASP A 684 9.08 -10.29 -5.62
C ASP A 684 10.59 -10.17 -5.36
N LEU A 685 11.24 -11.23 -4.88
CA LEU A 685 12.69 -11.27 -4.70
C LEU A 685 13.42 -11.05 -6.03
N ALA A 686 12.93 -11.64 -7.13
CA ALA A 686 13.48 -11.44 -8.46
C ALA A 686 13.31 -10.00 -8.95
N VAL A 687 12.14 -9.37 -8.75
CA VAL A 687 11.93 -7.96 -9.07
C VAL A 687 12.87 -7.06 -8.27
N ARG A 688 13.04 -7.32 -6.98
CA ARG A 688 13.98 -6.56 -6.13
C ARG A 688 15.44 -6.74 -6.55
N HIS A 689 15.81 -7.93 -7.00
CA HIS A 689 17.17 -8.24 -7.46
C HIS A 689 17.48 -7.58 -8.80
N TYR A 690 16.62 -7.75 -9.79
CA TYR A 690 16.83 -7.28 -11.15
C TYR A 690 16.31 -5.87 -11.43
N GLN A 691 15.52 -5.29 -10.52
CA GLN A 691 14.92 -3.96 -10.65
C GLN A 691 14.00 -3.79 -11.88
N HIS A 692 13.47 -4.88 -12.44
CA HIS A 692 12.49 -4.88 -13.53
C HIS A 692 11.54 -6.07 -13.43
N ARG A 693 10.44 -6.05 -14.21
CA ARG A 693 9.37 -7.07 -14.21
C ARG A 693 9.28 -7.85 -15.51
N SER A 694 10.20 -7.68 -16.47
CA SER A 694 10.08 -8.25 -17.83
C SER A 694 10.13 -9.78 -17.89
N PHE A 695 10.49 -10.46 -16.81
CA PHE A 695 10.42 -11.91 -16.69
C PHE A 695 9.04 -12.44 -16.26
N ILE A 696 8.10 -11.57 -15.84
CA ILE A 696 6.70 -11.94 -15.56
C ILE A 696 5.99 -12.08 -16.90
N THR A 697 5.49 -13.27 -17.19
CA THR A 697 4.77 -13.55 -18.45
C THR A 697 3.34 -13.03 -18.39
N GLY A 698 2.67 -13.17 -17.25
CA GLY A 698 1.31 -12.67 -17.02
C GLY A 698 0.61 -13.40 -15.89
N THR A 699 -0.73 -13.26 -15.86
CA THR A 699 -1.57 -13.95 -14.89
C THR A 699 -2.13 -15.26 -15.44
N LEU A 700 -2.59 -16.14 -14.53
CA LEU A 700 -3.26 -17.38 -14.94
C LEU A 700 -4.54 -17.09 -15.73
N ALA A 701 -5.28 -16.03 -15.39
CA ALA A 701 -6.46 -15.62 -16.13
C ALA A 701 -6.12 -15.12 -17.55
N GLN A 702 -5.03 -14.39 -17.72
CA GLN A 702 -4.54 -13.97 -19.05
C GLN A 702 -4.11 -15.18 -19.89
N LEU A 703 -3.48 -16.17 -19.28
CA LEU A 703 -3.16 -17.43 -19.97
C LEU A 703 -4.43 -18.19 -20.38
N MET A 704 -5.45 -18.25 -19.52
CA MET A 704 -6.74 -18.88 -19.80
C MET A 704 -7.51 -18.20 -20.95
N THR A 705 -7.37 -16.90 -21.09
CA THR A 705 -8.05 -16.11 -22.13
C THR A 705 -7.20 -15.92 -23.40
N GLY A 706 -6.00 -16.48 -23.46
CA GLY A 706 -5.11 -16.39 -24.61
C GLY A 706 -4.47 -15.02 -24.82
N GLN A 707 -4.46 -14.18 -23.78
CA GLN A 707 -3.81 -12.87 -23.82
C GLN A 707 -2.29 -12.96 -23.67
N VAL A 708 -1.79 -14.06 -23.11
CA VAL A 708 -0.36 -14.34 -22.97
C VAL A 708 -0.06 -15.76 -23.45
N GLU A 709 1.14 -15.97 -24.00
CA GLU A 709 1.62 -17.25 -24.49
C GLU A 709 2.89 -17.68 -23.75
N LEU A 710 3.05 -18.98 -23.57
CA LEU A 710 4.23 -19.57 -22.95
C LEU A 710 5.30 -19.87 -24.01
N SER A 711 6.53 -19.40 -23.78
CA SER A 711 7.66 -19.78 -24.60
C SER A 711 7.95 -21.29 -24.47
N PRO A 712 7.98 -22.03 -25.55
CA PRO A 712 8.24 -23.47 -25.52
C PRO A 712 9.68 -23.84 -25.10
N ASN A 713 10.59 -22.84 -25.13
CA ASN A 713 11.99 -23.01 -24.81
C ASN A 713 12.31 -22.74 -23.34
N ARG A 714 11.29 -22.58 -22.50
CA ARG A 714 11.42 -22.33 -21.06
C ARG A 714 10.55 -23.30 -20.25
N ALA A 715 10.94 -23.52 -19.01
CA ALA A 715 10.05 -24.08 -18.01
C ALA A 715 8.94 -23.07 -17.67
N SER A 716 7.81 -23.55 -17.18
CA SER A 716 6.69 -22.70 -16.77
C SER A 716 6.49 -22.80 -15.25
N ILE A 717 6.52 -21.67 -14.56
CA ILE A 717 6.38 -21.58 -13.10
C ILE A 717 5.08 -20.85 -12.79
N PHE A 718 4.21 -21.47 -12.01
CA PHE A 718 3.04 -20.83 -11.43
C PHE A 718 3.32 -20.49 -9.96
N SER A 719 3.31 -19.21 -9.61
CA SER A 719 3.56 -18.70 -8.26
C SER A 719 2.34 -17.92 -7.76
N PRO A 720 1.30 -18.59 -7.25
CA PRO A 720 0.15 -17.90 -6.70
C PRO A 720 0.45 -17.36 -5.29
N PHE A 721 0.02 -16.15 -5.01
CA PHE A 721 -0.01 -15.61 -3.64
C PHE A 721 -1.25 -16.11 -2.86
N GLY A 722 -2.37 -16.22 -3.56
CA GLY A 722 -3.68 -16.63 -3.03
C GLY A 722 -4.59 -15.45 -2.71
N LEU A 723 -5.60 -15.27 -3.54
CA LEU A 723 -6.57 -14.19 -3.44
C LEU A 723 -7.72 -14.57 -2.48
N GLY A 724 -8.18 -13.62 -1.68
CA GLY A 724 -9.33 -13.83 -0.78
C GLY A 724 -10.61 -14.17 -1.51
N VAL A 725 -10.79 -13.67 -2.73
CA VAL A 725 -11.96 -13.95 -3.56
C VAL A 725 -12.11 -15.43 -3.91
N LEU A 726 -11.02 -16.20 -3.98
CA LEU A 726 -11.09 -17.65 -4.24
C LEU A 726 -11.73 -18.40 -3.05
N ASP A 727 -11.41 -17.97 -1.83
CA ASP A 727 -12.02 -18.53 -0.63
C ASP A 727 -13.50 -18.16 -0.55
N LEU A 728 -13.89 -16.93 -0.97
CA LEU A 728 -15.30 -16.51 -1.05
C LEU A 728 -16.11 -17.35 -2.05
N ALA A 729 -15.58 -17.59 -3.26
CA ALA A 729 -16.28 -18.35 -4.29
C ALA A 729 -16.59 -19.77 -3.81
N VAL A 730 -15.57 -20.49 -3.33
CA VAL A 730 -15.74 -21.86 -2.81
C VAL A 730 -16.61 -21.87 -1.55
N GLY A 731 -16.40 -20.94 -0.62
CA GLY A 731 -17.17 -20.85 0.63
C GLY A 731 -18.65 -20.55 0.41
N GLN A 732 -18.96 -19.68 -0.57
CA GLN A 732 -20.35 -19.39 -0.94
C GLN A 732 -21.07 -20.63 -1.50
N ARG A 733 -20.41 -21.44 -2.31
CA ARG A 733 -20.97 -22.73 -2.78
C ARG A 733 -21.21 -23.67 -1.61
N VAL A 734 -20.23 -23.86 -0.72
CA VAL A 734 -20.37 -24.71 0.47
C VAL A 734 -21.53 -24.25 1.33
N TYR A 735 -21.65 -22.95 1.60
CA TYR A 735 -22.76 -22.39 2.37
C TYR A 735 -24.13 -22.71 1.76
N ARG A 736 -24.29 -22.50 0.45
CA ARG A 736 -25.55 -22.78 -0.26
C ARG A 736 -25.93 -24.25 -0.21
N GLN A 737 -24.97 -25.13 -0.39
CA GLN A 737 -25.19 -26.57 -0.29
C GLN A 737 -25.59 -26.96 1.14
N ALA A 738 -24.87 -26.45 2.14
CA ALA A 738 -25.20 -26.66 3.54
C ALA A 738 -26.60 -26.16 3.91
N LEU A 739 -27.01 -25.00 3.38
CA LEU A 739 -28.32 -24.43 3.57
C LEU A 739 -29.42 -25.31 2.91
N ALA A 740 -29.17 -25.73 1.66
CA ALA A 740 -30.13 -26.58 0.91
C ALA A 740 -30.33 -27.96 1.55
N GLU A 741 -29.29 -28.52 2.17
CA GLU A 741 -29.39 -29.81 2.91
C GLU A 741 -29.88 -29.64 4.35
N GLY A 742 -30.06 -28.41 4.85
CA GLY A 742 -30.41 -28.13 6.23
C GLY A 742 -29.29 -28.42 7.24
N SER A 743 -28.02 -28.48 6.77
CA SER A 743 -26.85 -28.71 7.63
C SER A 743 -26.14 -27.41 8.06
N ALA A 744 -26.59 -26.25 7.57
CA ALA A 744 -26.15 -24.94 8.08
C ALA A 744 -26.91 -24.67 9.39
N LEU A 745 -26.20 -24.49 10.50
CA LEU A 745 -26.75 -24.28 11.81
C LEU A 745 -27.20 -22.81 11.97
N PRO A 746 -28.52 -22.54 12.13
CA PRO A 746 -28.99 -21.19 12.36
C PRO A 746 -28.60 -20.71 13.76
N VAL A 747 -28.17 -19.46 13.88
CA VAL A 747 -27.96 -18.80 15.19
C VAL A 747 -29.05 -17.75 15.37
N PRO A 748 -30.12 -18.09 16.11
CA PRO A 748 -31.24 -17.18 16.31
C PRO A 748 -30.80 -15.93 17.07
N ARG A 749 -31.27 -14.76 16.62
CA ARG A 749 -30.98 -13.48 17.26
C ARG A 749 -29.46 -13.17 17.36
N PHE A 750 -28.67 -13.59 16.35
CA PHE A 750 -27.24 -13.31 16.31
C PHE A 750 -26.97 -11.79 16.36
N PHE A 751 -27.76 -11.02 15.63
CA PHE A 751 -27.73 -9.57 15.71
C PHE A 751 -28.80 -9.07 16.63
N PHE A 752 -28.42 -8.27 17.63
CA PHE A 752 -29.37 -7.59 18.50
C PHE A 752 -29.61 -6.18 17.94
N GLU A 753 -30.81 -5.98 17.39
CA GLU A 753 -31.23 -4.68 16.91
C GLU A 753 -32.12 -4.03 17.96
N SER A 754 -31.64 -2.98 18.62
CA SER A 754 -32.51 -2.05 19.34
C SER A 754 -33.24 -1.17 18.30
N ASN A 755 -34.49 -0.84 18.59
CA ASN A 755 -35.20 0.15 17.77
C ASN A 755 -34.32 1.35 17.51
N ARG A 756 -34.23 1.77 16.25
CA ARG A 756 -33.30 2.79 15.82
C ARG A 756 -33.47 4.13 16.55
N TRP A 757 -34.64 4.35 17.14
CA TRP A 757 -35.01 5.50 18.00
C TRP A 757 -36.13 5.16 18.95
#